data_5090101a398c371d37b35e168a521d58
#
_entry.id   5090101a398c371d37b35e168a521d58
#
_cell.length_a   1.000
_cell.length_b   1.000
_cell.length_c   1.000
_cell.angle_alpha   90.00
_cell.angle_beta   90.00
_cell.angle_gamma   90.00
#
_symmetry.space_group_name_H-M   'P 1'
#
loop_
_entity.id
_entity.type
_entity.pdbx_description
1 polymer ?
#
loop_
_entity_poly.entity_id
_entity_poly.type
_entity_poly.pdbx_seq_one_letter_code
_entity_poly.pdbx_strand_id
1 'polypeptide(L)'
;MGAQEEHDTARHRFDVADAAPLLLDAHGTVTGWTKDAERLLDYPATEAVGRSVAALLTPEDARRLPEITARCRTDGSWAGLLTALHRHGQPVPVMVRITVADDSDNSERWLVLLSDMAEAPGWDMSRQVLEQMVTRSPIGIAIVDTDLRCVWSNPALEQFGSAPAQQRLGLRFAEIQPGLDSEAIEAQMRRVLETGEPVVEYEHVGRVRSAPHRETAHTMSFTRIDDDRGHPIGVYYTVVDITDRHRARQRLALLDRAGEYIGRSLDIRRTAQELADVAVPALADYVTVDLLESVLRGAEPTTHVPLLRSGQQSVNEGVPEAVVEVGGVAAYRPGSPPLRCLASGESWREERLDPLAAEWATDIPGGRRATFLELGLHSVLVVPIRARGVTLGVTTFFRRRRQEPFDAEDLNLAEDLVSRAAVCVDNARRYTREREAALVLQRSLLPHRLPEQDAVEVTACYRPADELTGLGGDWYDLIQLSGARVALVVGEVPGHGIGAAASMGRLRTAVRTLAALDLPPEEVLGHLDDLVARTAREEGVGPGTEDTDSAQGSGCVYVVYDPVDGQCTMAAAGHPAPAVILPDGTVAFVDLPQGPSLGVGGPPFESVEMALAAGSTLALHTDGLLAHGEEWAVDAGRDRLRQALERPAPTLDLRCRAVVDALAPDRPHDDVALLMARTRLLGPDQVADWDVPVDPARVAEACKTASRQLTD
;
A
#
# COMPACT_ATOMS: atom_id res chain seq x y z
N MET A 1 7.62 -11.12 -27.08
CA MET A 1 6.39 -10.45 -27.52
C MET A 1 6.43 -10.12 -29.03
N GLY A 2 7.58 -10.07 -29.69
CA GLY A 2 7.69 -9.78 -31.14
C GLY A 2 7.24 -10.88 -32.11
N ALA A 3 7.15 -12.13 -31.68
CA ALA A 3 6.73 -13.24 -32.57
C ALA A 3 5.21 -13.39 -32.76
N GLN A 4 4.41 -12.73 -31.93
CA GLN A 4 2.95 -12.80 -31.98
C GLN A 4 2.34 -11.74 -32.90
N GLU A 5 3.01 -10.62 -33.12
CA GLU A 5 2.53 -9.55 -34.01
C GLU A 5 2.81 -9.81 -35.48
N GLU A 6 3.91 -10.49 -35.85
CA GLU A 6 4.12 -10.96 -37.24
C GLU A 6 3.11 -12.01 -37.65
N HIS A 7 2.59 -12.79 -36.69
CA HIS A 7 1.58 -13.83 -36.96
C HIS A 7 0.19 -13.25 -37.23
N ASP A 8 -0.12 -12.08 -36.66
CA ASP A 8 -1.45 -11.47 -36.83
C ASP A 8 -1.58 -10.64 -38.11
N THR A 9 -0.46 -10.11 -38.64
CA THR A 9 -0.45 -9.38 -39.91
C THR A 9 -0.59 -10.30 -41.13
N ALA A 10 -0.12 -11.55 -41.02
CA ALA A 10 -0.28 -12.57 -42.05
C ALA A 10 -1.71 -13.16 -42.08
N ARG A 11 -2.45 -13.09 -40.96
CA ARG A 11 -3.83 -13.62 -40.87
C ARG A 11 -4.86 -12.82 -41.65
N HIS A 12 -4.60 -11.57 -42.00
CA HIS A 12 -5.58 -10.70 -42.65
C HIS A 12 -5.52 -10.63 -44.17
N ARG A 13 -4.66 -11.42 -44.85
CA ARG A 13 -4.46 -11.37 -46.30
C ARG A 13 -4.61 -12.69 -47.02
N PHE A 14 -4.92 -13.78 -46.34
CA PHE A 14 -5.16 -15.08 -46.96
C PHE A 14 -6.67 -15.30 -47.06
N ASP A 15 -7.23 -15.13 -48.25
CA ASP A 15 -8.66 -15.45 -48.48
C ASP A 15 -8.80 -16.97 -48.53
N VAL A 16 -9.38 -17.54 -47.50
CA VAL A 16 -9.60 -18.98 -47.37
C VAL A 16 -10.67 -19.46 -48.34
N ALA A 17 -11.50 -18.55 -48.87
CA ALA A 17 -12.58 -18.91 -49.79
C ALA A 17 -12.08 -19.33 -51.18
N ASP A 18 -10.92 -18.79 -51.64
CA ASP A 18 -10.32 -19.08 -52.93
C ASP A 18 -9.05 -19.95 -52.81
N ALA A 19 -8.77 -20.48 -51.63
CA ALA A 19 -7.60 -21.32 -51.40
C ALA A 19 -7.84 -22.77 -51.88
N ALA A 20 -6.85 -23.36 -52.52
CA ALA A 20 -6.79 -24.75 -52.95
C ALA A 20 -6.20 -25.64 -51.83
N PRO A 21 -7.02 -26.37 -51.03
CA PRO A 21 -6.53 -27.21 -49.95
C PRO A 21 -5.88 -28.51 -50.48
N LEU A 22 -4.82 -28.93 -49.81
CA LEU A 22 -4.24 -30.27 -49.93
C LEU A 22 -3.77 -30.78 -48.57
N LEU A 23 -3.61 -32.09 -48.45
CA LEU A 23 -3.16 -32.77 -47.26
C LEU A 23 -1.83 -33.48 -47.51
N LEU A 24 -0.92 -33.37 -46.53
CA LEU A 24 0.35 -34.11 -46.54
C LEU A 24 0.42 -35.02 -45.30
N ASP A 25 1.19 -36.10 -45.42
CA ASP A 25 1.61 -36.91 -44.28
C ASP A 25 2.85 -36.31 -43.59
N ALA A 26 3.29 -36.93 -42.48
CA ALA A 26 4.48 -36.52 -41.72
C ALA A 26 5.78 -36.47 -42.53
N HIS A 27 5.83 -37.16 -43.71
CA HIS A 27 6.98 -37.23 -44.60
C HIS A 27 6.89 -36.25 -45.78
N GLY A 28 5.82 -35.44 -45.83
CA GLY A 28 5.59 -34.48 -46.91
C GLY A 28 5.06 -35.14 -48.21
N THR A 29 4.44 -36.32 -48.09
CA THR A 29 3.76 -36.99 -49.23
C THR A 29 2.31 -36.50 -49.29
N VAL A 30 1.83 -36.17 -50.46
CA VAL A 30 0.46 -35.74 -50.69
C VAL A 30 -0.52 -36.89 -50.42
N THR A 31 -1.38 -36.74 -49.44
CA THR A 31 -2.41 -37.71 -49.05
C THR A 31 -3.82 -37.28 -49.42
N GLY A 32 -4.04 -35.97 -49.63
CA GLY A 32 -5.30 -35.42 -50.10
C GLY A 32 -5.07 -34.32 -51.14
N TRP A 33 -5.88 -34.34 -52.20
CA TRP A 33 -5.80 -33.42 -53.33
C TRP A 33 -7.20 -32.97 -53.73
N THR A 34 -7.46 -31.67 -53.65
CA THR A 34 -8.78 -31.13 -54.00
C THR A 34 -8.90 -30.76 -55.46
N LYS A 35 -10.15 -30.55 -55.92
CA LYS A 35 -10.39 -30.04 -57.27
C LYS A 35 -9.83 -28.67 -57.54
N ASP A 36 -9.70 -27.84 -56.47
CA ASP A 36 -9.12 -26.52 -56.58
C ASP A 36 -7.59 -26.61 -56.73
N ALA A 37 -6.92 -27.54 -56.06
CA ALA A 37 -5.51 -27.83 -56.25
C ALA A 37 -5.25 -28.45 -57.67
N GLU A 38 -6.16 -29.26 -58.14
CA GLU A 38 -6.14 -29.80 -59.53
C GLU A 38 -6.25 -28.64 -60.52
N ARG A 39 -7.18 -27.71 -60.36
CA ARG A 39 -7.33 -26.52 -61.22
C ARG A 39 -6.10 -25.64 -61.24
N LEU A 40 -5.50 -25.44 -60.06
CA LEU A 40 -4.36 -24.54 -59.85
C LEU A 40 -3.07 -25.07 -60.48
N LEU A 41 -2.78 -26.39 -60.36
CA LEU A 41 -1.51 -26.97 -60.75
C LEU A 41 -1.64 -27.98 -61.90
N ASP A 42 -2.86 -28.26 -62.40
CA ASP A 42 -3.21 -29.21 -63.54
C ASP A 42 -2.76 -30.66 -63.30
N TYR A 43 -2.49 -31.05 -62.02
CA TYR A 43 -2.26 -32.43 -61.65
C TYR A 43 -3.58 -33.08 -61.26
N PRO A 44 -4.04 -34.17 -61.99
CA PRO A 44 -5.18 -34.93 -61.51
C PRO A 44 -4.85 -35.62 -60.19
N ALA A 45 -5.85 -35.80 -59.30
CA ALA A 45 -5.63 -36.38 -57.96
C ALA A 45 -4.92 -37.78 -58.08
N THR A 46 -5.16 -38.52 -59.07
CA THR A 46 -4.50 -39.83 -59.32
C THR A 46 -2.98 -39.73 -59.57
N GLU A 47 -2.52 -38.60 -60.03
CA GLU A 47 -1.10 -38.36 -60.29
C GLU A 47 -0.44 -37.55 -59.07
N ALA A 48 -1.22 -36.75 -58.36
CA ALA A 48 -0.72 -35.94 -57.28
C ALA A 48 -0.61 -36.70 -55.96
N VAL A 49 -1.61 -37.51 -55.61
CA VAL A 49 -1.61 -38.33 -54.40
C VAL A 49 -0.52 -39.40 -54.47
N GLY A 50 0.25 -39.48 -53.38
CA GLY A 50 1.43 -40.36 -53.28
C GLY A 50 2.74 -39.73 -53.75
N ARG A 51 2.71 -38.50 -54.33
CA ARG A 51 3.95 -37.76 -54.63
C ARG A 51 4.46 -36.99 -53.44
N SER A 52 5.77 -36.80 -53.39
CA SER A 52 6.37 -35.84 -52.43
C SER A 52 6.03 -34.41 -52.86
N VAL A 53 5.62 -33.56 -51.91
CA VAL A 53 5.35 -32.14 -52.14
C VAL A 53 6.58 -31.41 -52.74
N ALA A 54 7.81 -31.88 -52.44
CA ALA A 54 9.04 -31.37 -53.05
C ALA A 54 9.05 -31.49 -54.59
N ALA A 55 8.40 -32.50 -55.16
CA ALA A 55 8.31 -32.69 -56.60
C ALA A 55 7.31 -31.73 -57.27
N LEU A 56 6.48 -31.05 -56.48
CA LEU A 56 5.50 -30.05 -56.95
C LEU A 56 6.02 -28.62 -56.82
N LEU A 57 7.25 -28.43 -56.35
CA LEU A 57 7.90 -27.13 -56.16
C LEU A 57 9.13 -26.98 -57.04
N THR A 58 9.56 -25.75 -57.26
CA THR A 58 10.86 -25.50 -57.91
C THR A 58 12.01 -26.08 -57.07
N PRO A 59 13.16 -26.44 -57.68
CA PRO A 59 14.31 -26.98 -56.95
C PRO A 59 14.85 -26.04 -55.84
N GLU A 60 14.60 -24.74 -55.95
CA GLU A 60 14.98 -23.75 -55.00
C GLU A 60 14.08 -23.80 -53.74
N ASP A 61 12.78 -23.81 -53.93
CA ASP A 61 11.82 -23.85 -52.84
C ASP A 61 11.72 -25.25 -52.20
N ALA A 62 11.95 -26.30 -52.96
CA ALA A 62 12.07 -27.66 -52.44
C ALA A 62 13.22 -27.81 -51.40
N ARG A 63 14.32 -27.07 -51.55
CA ARG A 63 15.42 -27.05 -50.58
C ARG A 63 15.08 -26.34 -49.26
N ARG A 64 14.04 -25.49 -49.28
CA ARG A 64 13.55 -24.76 -48.07
C ARG A 64 12.58 -25.60 -47.21
N LEU A 65 12.04 -26.70 -47.77
CA LEU A 65 11.05 -27.51 -47.05
C LEU A 65 11.51 -28.03 -45.69
N PRO A 66 12.78 -28.49 -45.48
CA PRO A 66 13.20 -28.91 -44.15
C PRO A 66 13.12 -27.81 -43.09
N GLU A 67 13.46 -26.58 -43.46
CA GLU A 67 13.36 -25.42 -42.56
C GLU A 67 11.89 -25.04 -42.27
N ILE A 68 11.06 -25.02 -43.32
CA ILE A 68 9.62 -24.75 -43.19
C ILE A 68 8.96 -25.81 -42.31
N THR A 69 9.31 -27.08 -42.49
CA THR A 69 8.79 -28.18 -41.66
C THR A 69 9.20 -28.04 -40.20
N ALA A 70 10.46 -27.68 -39.93
CA ALA A 70 10.94 -27.44 -38.58
C ALA A 70 10.17 -26.30 -37.89
N ARG A 71 9.96 -25.19 -38.61
CA ARG A 71 9.16 -24.05 -38.10
C ARG A 71 7.70 -24.45 -37.84
N CYS A 72 7.05 -25.16 -38.76
CA CYS A 72 5.69 -25.62 -38.53
C CYS A 72 5.55 -26.48 -37.28
N ARG A 73 6.54 -27.35 -36.99
CA ARG A 73 6.53 -28.17 -35.77
C ARG A 73 6.73 -27.35 -34.49
N THR A 74 7.52 -26.27 -34.58
CA THR A 74 7.77 -25.40 -33.45
C THR A 74 6.61 -24.41 -33.17
N ASP A 75 6.10 -23.78 -34.25
CA ASP A 75 5.17 -22.65 -34.16
C ASP A 75 3.71 -23.05 -34.47
N GLY A 76 3.45 -24.35 -34.79
CA GLY A 76 2.14 -24.90 -35.12
C GLY A 76 1.63 -24.54 -36.52
N SER A 77 2.21 -23.54 -37.19
CA SER A 77 1.85 -23.13 -38.55
C SER A 77 2.97 -22.34 -39.23
N TRP A 78 2.94 -22.28 -40.55
CA TRP A 78 3.81 -21.44 -41.37
C TRP A 78 3.02 -20.83 -42.53
N ALA A 79 3.35 -19.61 -42.93
CA ALA A 79 2.82 -18.97 -44.13
C ALA A 79 3.94 -18.25 -44.89
N GLY A 80 3.91 -18.34 -46.20
CA GLY A 80 4.90 -17.70 -47.08
C GLY A 80 4.70 -17.95 -48.54
N LEU A 81 5.54 -17.33 -49.37
CA LEU A 81 5.52 -17.46 -50.80
C LEU A 81 6.40 -18.63 -51.21
N LEU A 82 5.89 -19.52 -52.04
CA LEU A 82 6.62 -20.61 -52.73
C LEU A 82 6.24 -20.61 -54.22
N THR A 83 7.08 -21.24 -55.05
CA THR A 83 6.82 -21.40 -56.47
C THR A 83 6.53 -22.85 -56.74
N ALA A 84 5.26 -23.14 -56.99
CA ALA A 84 4.83 -24.48 -57.42
C ALA A 84 5.09 -24.71 -58.90
N LEU A 85 5.18 -25.97 -59.30
CA LEU A 85 5.33 -26.37 -60.68
C LEU A 85 4.00 -26.90 -61.23
N HIS A 86 3.47 -26.21 -62.19
CA HIS A 86 2.35 -26.71 -63.00
C HIS A 86 2.74 -28.04 -63.76
N ARG A 87 1.80 -28.93 -64.06
CA ARG A 87 2.04 -30.21 -64.70
C ARG A 87 2.89 -30.11 -65.98
N HIS A 88 2.76 -29.01 -66.70
CA HIS A 88 3.53 -28.70 -67.89
C HIS A 88 4.88 -28.06 -67.67
N GLY A 89 5.35 -28.03 -66.41
CA GLY A 89 6.65 -27.50 -66.02
C GLY A 89 6.74 -25.97 -65.89
N GLN A 90 5.62 -25.29 -66.01
CA GLN A 90 5.59 -23.80 -65.78
C GLN A 90 5.62 -23.49 -64.30
N PRO A 91 6.43 -22.50 -63.83
CA PRO A 91 6.43 -22.06 -62.45
C PRO A 91 5.18 -21.21 -62.17
N VAL A 92 4.47 -21.55 -61.08
CA VAL A 92 3.30 -20.82 -60.56
C VAL A 92 3.64 -20.30 -59.19
N PRO A 93 3.72 -18.98 -58.95
CA PRO A 93 3.91 -18.41 -57.63
C PRO A 93 2.63 -18.59 -56.81
N VAL A 94 2.75 -19.24 -55.65
CA VAL A 94 1.62 -19.52 -54.76
C VAL A 94 1.92 -19.01 -53.36
N MET A 95 0.93 -18.35 -52.74
CA MET A 95 0.94 -18.09 -51.30
C MET A 95 0.52 -19.41 -50.64
N VAL A 96 1.34 -19.86 -49.69
CA VAL A 96 1.15 -21.16 -49.01
C VAL A 96 0.95 -20.87 -47.51
N ARG A 97 -0.06 -21.52 -46.98
CA ARG A 97 -0.26 -21.61 -45.51
C ARG A 97 -0.28 -23.09 -45.12
N ILE A 98 0.54 -23.44 -44.15
CA ILE A 98 0.67 -24.79 -43.60
C ILE A 98 0.24 -24.79 -42.16
N THR A 99 -0.62 -25.73 -41.77
CA THR A 99 -1.05 -25.90 -40.38
C THR A 99 -0.97 -27.40 -40.06
N VAL A 100 -0.45 -27.73 -38.89
CA VAL A 100 -0.45 -29.10 -38.37
C VAL A 100 -1.88 -29.44 -37.95
N ALA A 101 -2.42 -30.54 -38.48
CA ALA A 101 -3.71 -31.07 -38.09
C ALA A 101 -3.48 -32.37 -37.32
N ASP A 102 -3.83 -32.38 -36.02
CA ASP A 102 -3.82 -33.61 -35.20
C ASP A 102 -5.03 -34.45 -35.56
N ASP A 103 -4.80 -35.67 -35.99
CA ASP A 103 -5.85 -36.64 -36.19
C ASP A 103 -5.97 -37.57 -34.98
N SER A 104 -7.19 -38.05 -34.74
CA SER A 104 -7.53 -38.96 -33.64
C SER A 104 -6.71 -40.25 -33.57
N ASP A 105 -5.88 -40.53 -34.61
CA ASP A 105 -5.07 -41.72 -34.77
C ASP A 105 -3.56 -41.51 -34.55
N ASN A 106 -3.18 -40.38 -33.92
CA ASN A 106 -1.80 -40.03 -33.61
C ASN A 106 -0.83 -39.96 -34.80
N SER A 107 -1.33 -39.75 -36.00
CA SER A 107 -0.54 -39.52 -37.23
C SER A 107 -0.50 -38.02 -37.54
N GLU A 108 0.70 -37.43 -37.54
CA GLU A 108 0.94 -36.04 -37.91
C GLU A 108 0.50 -35.81 -39.36
N ARG A 109 -0.54 -35.02 -39.60
CA ARG A 109 -1.02 -34.60 -40.92
C ARG A 109 -0.90 -33.09 -41.05
N TRP A 110 -0.68 -32.64 -42.28
CA TRP A 110 -0.47 -31.24 -42.57
C TRP A 110 -1.54 -30.77 -43.55
N LEU A 111 -2.31 -29.76 -43.14
CA LEU A 111 -3.20 -29.05 -44.04
C LEU A 111 -2.41 -27.90 -44.68
N VAL A 112 -2.34 -27.94 -46.01
CA VAL A 112 -1.70 -26.91 -46.83
C VAL A 112 -2.77 -26.22 -47.64
N LEU A 113 -2.82 -24.91 -47.59
CA LEU A 113 -3.67 -24.07 -48.38
C LEU A 113 -2.81 -23.32 -49.40
N LEU A 114 -3.14 -23.47 -50.71
CA LEU A 114 -2.47 -22.76 -51.80
C LEU A 114 -3.41 -21.67 -52.34
N SER A 115 -2.90 -20.47 -52.59
CA SER A 115 -3.62 -19.42 -53.30
C SER A 115 -2.78 -18.96 -54.50
N ASP A 116 -3.41 -18.91 -55.70
CA ASP A 116 -2.73 -18.42 -56.90
C ASP A 116 -2.45 -16.91 -56.78
N MET A 117 -1.21 -16.56 -57.03
CA MET A 117 -0.79 -15.16 -57.07
C MET A 117 -1.07 -14.51 -58.42
N ALA A 118 -1.34 -15.30 -59.48
CA ALA A 118 -1.66 -14.78 -60.80
C ALA A 118 -3.12 -14.31 -60.94
N GLU A 119 -4.03 -14.84 -60.11
CA GLU A 119 -5.43 -14.34 -60.03
C GLU A 119 -5.63 -13.14 -59.16
N ALA A 120 -4.63 -12.75 -58.35
CA ALA A 120 -4.64 -11.45 -57.61
C ALA A 120 -4.46 -10.32 -58.64
N PRO A 121 -5.45 -9.46 -58.86
CA PRO A 121 -5.35 -8.43 -59.88
C PRO A 121 -4.16 -7.52 -59.62
N GLY A 122 -3.12 -7.58 -60.40
CA GLY A 122 -2.12 -6.53 -60.53
C GLY A 122 -0.82 -6.66 -59.74
N TRP A 123 -0.27 -7.82 -59.55
CA TRP A 123 1.11 -7.99 -59.02
C TRP A 123 2.22 -7.74 -60.07
N ASP A 124 1.87 -7.14 -61.19
CA ASP A 124 2.84 -6.41 -61.97
C ASP A 124 3.14 -5.13 -61.23
N MET A 125 4.06 -5.21 -60.21
CA MET A 125 4.49 -4.07 -59.41
C MET A 125 5.25 -3.11 -60.31
N SER A 126 4.47 -2.40 -61.12
CA SER A 126 5.02 -1.28 -61.88
C SER A 126 5.61 -0.27 -60.88
N ARG A 127 6.71 0.33 -61.26
CA ARG A 127 7.33 1.43 -60.52
C ARG A 127 6.31 2.44 -59.98
N GLN A 128 5.20 2.63 -60.72
CA GLN A 128 4.08 3.49 -60.29
C GLN A 128 3.31 3.00 -59.09
N VAL A 129 3.14 1.69 -58.90
CA VAL A 129 2.45 1.14 -57.72
C VAL A 129 3.32 1.27 -56.48
N LEU A 130 4.61 1.00 -56.59
CA LEU A 130 5.57 1.20 -55.52
C LEU A 130 5.64 2.67 -55.09
N GLU A 131 5.74 3.60 -56.04
CA GLU A 131 5.69 5.02 -55.79
C GLU A 131 4.39 5.45 -55.09
N GLN A 132 3.26 4.90 -55.52
CA GLN A 132 1.98 5.19 -54.87
C GLN A 132 1.87 4.59 -53.46
N MET A 133 2.35 3.38 -53.23
CA MET A 133 2.35 2.75 -51.88
C MET A 133 3.18 3.56 -50.91
N VAL A 134 4.38 3.94 -51.29
CA VAL A 134 5.28 4.72 -50.40
C VAL A 134 4.80 6.16 -50.22
N THR A 135 4.27 6.79 -51.26
CA THR A 135 3.76 8.17 -51.22
C THR A 135 2.45 8.29 -50.43
N ARG A 136 1.58 7.27 -50.47
CA ARG A 136 0.31 7.24 -49.72
C ARG A 136 0.41 6.55 -48.37
N SER A 137 1.59 6.03 -48.00
CA SER A 137 1.82 5.43 -46.68
C SER A 137 1.47 6.44 -45.57
N PRO A 138 0.73 6.05 -44.54
CA PRO A 138 0.52 6.89 -43.36
C PRO A 138 1.78 6.99 -42.48
N ILE A 139 2.77 6.14 -42.74
CA ILE A 139 4.05 6.12 -42.06
C ILE A 139 4.97 7.16 -42.73
N GLY A 140 5.62 8.00 -41.95
CA GLY A 140 6.65 8.90 -42.45
C GLY A 140 7.84 8.11 -42.95
N ILE A 141 8.26 8.33 -44.21
CA ILE A 141 9.40 7.65 -44.83
C ILE A 141 10.32 8.68 -45.44
N ALA A 142 11.61 8.57 -45.17
CA ALA A 142 12.63 9.34 -45.87
C ALA A 142 13.86 8.50 -46.21
N ILE A 143 14.59 8.96 -47.21
CA ILE A 143 15.86 8.41 -47.65
C ILE A 143 16.91 9.52 -47.50
N VAL A 144 18.03 9.19 -46.88
CA VAL A 144 19.21 10.04 -46.77
C VAL A 144 20.38 9.41 -47.49
N ASP A 145 21.27 10.21 -48.05
CA ASP A 145 22.53 9.75 -48.64
C ASP A 145 23.57 9.33 -47.57
N THR A 146 24.79 9.00 -48.02
CA THR A 146 25.91 8.64 -47.12
C THR A 146 26.39 9.80 -46.26
N ASP A 147 26.07 11.06 -46.62
CA ASP A 147 26.38 12.28 -45.84
C ASP A 147 25.19 12.66 -44.90
N LEU A 148 24.18 11.78 -44.81
CA LEU A 148 22.94 11.96 -44.03
C LEU A 148 22.09 13.14 -44.53
N ARG A 149 22.17 13.51 -45.80
CA ARG A 149 21.34 14.52 -46.41
C ARG A 149 20.09 13.89 -47.01
N CYS A 150 18.93 14.51 -46.78
CA CYS A 150 17.66 14.02 -47.31
C CYS A 150 17.64 14.06 -48.84
N VAL A 151 17.47 12.90 -49.47
CA VAL A 151 17.38 12.72 -50.92
C VAL A 151 15.92 12.57 -51.36
N TRP A 152 15.09 12.01 -50.49
CA TRP A 152 13.67 11.80 -50.77
C TRP A 152 12.88 11.64 -49.47
N SER A 153 11.62 12.05 -49.49
CA SER A 153 10.69 11.81 -48.38
C SER A 153 9.25 11.83 -48.86
N ASN A 154 8.39 11.06 -48.16
CA ASN A 154 6.97 11.04 -48.46
C ASN A 154 6.22 12.21 -47.78
N PRO A 155 4.98 12.53 -48.24
CA PRO A 155 4.17 13.60 -47.63
C PRO A 155 3.79 13.30 -46.18
N ALA A 156 3.70 12.05 -45.75
CA ALA A 156 3.33 11.69 -44.40
C ALA A 156 4.24 12.33 -43.34
N LEU A 157 5.54 12.52 -43.66
CA LEU A 157 6.46 13.21 -42.74
C LEU A 157 6.07 14.67 -42.44
N GLU A 158 5.22 15.30 -43.25
CA GLU A 158 4.71 16.64 -42.96
C GLU A 158 3.77 16.62 -41.76
N GLN A 159 2.99 15.54 -41.58
CA GLN A 159 2.07 15.35 -40.46
C GLN A 159 2.81 15.26 -39.13
N PHE A 160 4.07 14.81 -39.13
CA PHE A 160 4.94 14.74 -37.94
C PHE A 160 5.66 16.07 -37.65
N GLY A 161 5.12 17.17 -38.13
CA GLY A 161 5.65 18.51 -37.85
C GLY A 161 6.93 18.85 -38.61
N SER A 162 7.25 18.10 -39.65
CA SER A 162 8.41 18.33 -40.49
C SER A 162 8.13 19.39 -41.57
N ALA A 163 9.21 19.97 -42.12
CA ALA A 163 9.08 20.89 -43.25
C ALA A 163 8.49 20.16 -44.47
N PRO A 164 7.85 20.89 -45.44
CA PRO A 164 7.41 20.31 -46.71
C PRO A 164 8.53 19.53 -47.43
N ALA A 165 8.19 18.47 -48.15
CA ALA A 165 9.14 17.57 -48.78
C ALA A 165 10.22 18.30 -49.60
N GLN A 166 9.84 19.31 -50.37
CA GLN A 166 10.75 20.12 -51.19
C GLN A 166 11.79 20.90 -50.37
N GLN A 167 11.44 21.33 -49.15
CA GLN A 167 12.33 22.10 -48.28
C GLN A 167 13.30 21.19 -47.51
N ARG A 168 13.10 19.88 -47.51
CA ARG A 168 13.96 18.92 -46.83
C ARG A 168 15.13 18.43 -47.67
N LEU A 169 14.99 18.49 -49.00
CA LEU A 169 16.00 17.98 -49.91
C LEU A 169 17.39 18.68 -49.69
N GLY A 170 18.42 17.85 -49.57
CA GLY A 170 19.80 18.26 -49.33
C GLY A 170 20.08 18.69 -47.88
N LEU A 171 19.09 18.77 -46.98
CA LEU A 171 19.28 19.13 -45.58
C LEU A 171 19.54 17.91 -44.70
N ARG A 172 20.30 18.10 -43.63
CA ARG A 172 20.47 17.11 -42.57
C ARG A 172 19.29 17.12 -41.61
N PHE A 173 19.13 16.00 -40.85
CA PHE A 173 18.05 15.86 -39.88
C PHE A 173 18.03 17.02 -38.86
N ALA A 174 19.21 17.43 -38.35
CA ALA A 174 19.36 18.56 -37.41
C ALA A 174 18.84 19.89 -37.98
N GLU A 175 18.97 20.10 -39.30
CA GLU A 175 18.48 21.32 -39.98
C GLU A 175 16.95 21.28 -40.21
N ILE A 176 16.41 20.06 -40.34
CA ILE A 176 14.97 19.82 -40.58
C ILE A 176 14.19 19.91 -39.25
N GLN A 177 14.70 19.29 -38.19
CA GLN A 177 14.04 19.12 -36.87
C GLN A 177 14.98 19.48 -35.72
N PRO A 178 15.32 20.75 -35.51
CA PRO A 178 16.29 21.17 -34.47
C PRO A 178 15.77 20.99 -33.04
N GLY A 179 14.47 20.75 -32.84
CA GLY A 179 13.86 20.53 -31.52
C GLY A 179 13.87 19.08 -31.04
N LEU A 180 14.28 18.14 -31.92
CA LEU A 180 14.53 16.74 -31.56
C LEU A 180 16.03 16.57 -31.25
N ASP A 181 16.38 15.54 -30.47
CA ASP A 181 17.78 15.17 -30.27
C ASP A 181 18.36 14.59 -31.58
N SER A 182 18.60 15.49 -32.52
CA SER A 182 19.02 15.17 -33.88
C SER A 182 20.39 14.51 -33.91
N GLU A 183 21.26 14.81 -32.96
CA GLU A 183 22.61 14.20 -32.86
C GLU A 183 22.50 12.71 -32.54
N ALA A 184 21.64 12.32 -31.59
CA ALA A 184 21.37 10.92 -31.26
C ALA A 184 20.72 10.16 -32.43
N ILE A 185 19.79 10.79 -33.13
CA ILE A 185 19.11 10.21 -34.31
C ILE A 185 20.11 10.00 -35.46
N GLU A 186 20.93 11.02 -35.78
CA GLU A 186 21.97 10.92 -36.80
C GLU A 186 23.06 9.91 -36.42
N ALA A 187 23.36 9.73 -35.13
CA ALA A 187 24.30 8.69 -34.67
C ALA A 187 23.77 7.29 -34.97
N GLN A 188 22.44 7.03 -34.86
CA GLN A 188 21.84 5.76 -35.27
C GLN A 188 21.95 5.54 -36.79
N MET A 189 21.72 6.58 -37.59
CA MET A 189 21.89 6.50 -39.06
C MET A 189 23.33 6.17 -39.43
N ARG A 190 24.33 6.81 -38.82
CA ARG A 190 25.78 6.50 -39.07
C ARG A 190 26.10 5.07 -38.67
N ARG A 191 25.63 4.62 -37.52
CA ARG A 191 25.82 3.22 -37.10
C ARG A 191 25.28 2.23 -38.13
N VAL A 192 24.07 2.46 -38.63
CA VAL A 192 23.44 1.60 -39.65
C VAL A 192 24.21 1.63 -40.97
N LEU A 193 24.76 2.81 -41.40
CA LEU A 193 25.59 2.90 -42.58
C LEU A 193 26.90 2.09 -42.43
N GLU A 194 27.53 2.16 -41.25
CA GLU A 194 28.82 1.48 -41.00
C GLU A 194 28.65 -0.03 -40.82
N THR A 195 27.67 -0.45 -40.06
CA THR A 195 27.50 -1.88 -39.68
C THR A 195 26.64 -2.67 -40.65
N GLY A 196 25.72 -2.00 -41.35
CA GLY A 196 24.66 -2.68 -42.16
C GLY A 196 23.54 -3.29 -41.30
N GLU A 197 23.66 -3.30 -39.99
CA GLU A 197 22.63 -3.83 -39.10
C GLU A 197 21.46 -2.83 -38.96
N PRO A 198 20.23 -3.22 -39.26
CA PRO A 198 19.09 -2.30 -39.11
C PRO A 198 18.82 -1.99 -37.63
N VAL A 199 18.43 -0.77 -37.34
CA VAL A 199 17.89 -0.37 -36.03
C VAL A 199 16.38 -0.30 -36.16
N VAL A 200 15.67 -1.08 -35.37
CA VAL A 200 14.22 -1.18 -35.37
C VAL A 200 13.65 -0.62 -34.06
N GLU A 201 12.52 0.10 -34.16
CA GLU A 201 11.78 0.64 -33.01
C GLU A 201 12.63 1.52 -32.07
N TYR A 202 13.46 2.39 -32.62
CA TYR A 202 14.14 3.42 -31.84
C TYR A 202 13.12 4.46 -31.39
N GLU A 203 12.72 4.40 -30.10
CA GLU A 203 11.80 5.35 -29.52
C GLU A 203 12.55 6.66 -29.18
N HIS A 204 11.95 7.77 -29.57
CA HIS A 204 12.49 9.11 -29.33
C HIS A 204 11.36 10.05 -28.87
N VAL A 205 11.66 10.84 -27.82
CA VAL A 205 10.75 11.86 -27.29
C VAL A 205 11.38 13.24 -27.46
N GLY A 206 10.64 14.17 -28.01
CA GLY A 206 11.13 15.52 -28.21
C GLY A 206 10.06 16.47 -28.74
N ARG A 207 10.47 17.68 -29.13
CA ARG A 207 9.57 18.71 -29.61
C ARG A 207 9.77 18.92 -31.10
N VAL A 208 8.70 18.74 -31.87
CA VAL A 208 8.74 18.96 -33.30
C VAL A 208 8.65 20.44 -33.64
N ARG A 209 9.22 20.84 -34.77
CA ARG A 209 9.28 22.23 -35.20
C ARG A 209 7.92 22.89 -35.33
N SER A 210 6.87 22.17 -35.75
CA SER A 210 5.50 22.71 -35.90
C SER A 210 4.79 22.88 -34.56
N ALA A 211 5.24 22.19 -33.51
CA ALA A 211 4.66 22.27 -32.18
C ALA A 211 5.77 22.35 -31.11
N PRO A 212 6.53 23.46 -31.04
CA PRO A 212 7.70 23.57 -30.18
C PRO A 212 7.34 23.58 -28.69
N HIS A 213 6.07 23.74 -28.37
CA HIS A 213 5.55 23.75 -27.00
C HIS A 213 4.99 22.38 -26.58
N ARG A 214 4.85 21.43 -27.54
CA ARG A 214 4.27 20.11 -27.30
C ARG A 214 5.34 19.03 -27.43
N GLU A 215 5.45 18.21 -26.40
CA GLU A 215 6.26 17.01 -26.42
C GLU A 215 5.56 15.90 -27.20
N THR A 216 6.26 15.29 -28.18
CA THR A 216 5.76 14.19 -29.00
C THR A 216 6.74 13.03 -28.92
N ALA A 217 6.20 11.83 -29.02
CA ALA A 217 6.99 10.60 -29.01
C ALA A 217 6.88 9.91 -30.39
N HIS A 218 8.01 9.53 -30.95
CA HIS A 218 8.08 8.88 -32.25
C HIS A 218 8.88 7.58 -32.12
N THR A 219 8.46 6.56 -32.87
CA THR A 219 9.34 5.41 -33.12
C THR A 219 9.90 5.52 -34.50
N MET A 220 11.20 5.29 -34.62
CA MET A 220 11.95 5.37 -35.86
C MET A 220 12.65 4.04 -36.12
N SER A 221 12.70 3.63 -37.39
CA SER A 221 13.50 2.47 -37.80
C SER A 221 14.42 2.91 -38.94
N PHE A 222 15.66 2.42 -38.91
CA PHE A 222 16.70 2.78 -39.86
C PHE A 222 17.24 1.54 -40.53
N THR A 223 17.33 1.55 -41.85
CA THR A 223 17.88 0.44 -42.63
C THR A 223 18.75 0.97 -43.74
N ARG A 224 19.92 0.34 -43.94
CA ARG A 224 20.86 0.69 -44.99
C ARG A 224 20.33 0.29 -46.37
N ILE A 225 20.59 1.14 -47.35
CA ILE A 225 20.33 0.86 -48.75
C ILE A 225 21.69 0.69 -49.44
N ASP A 226 21.87 -0.43 -50.11
CA ASP A 226 23.06 -0.77 -50.87
C ASP A 226 22.78 -0.74 -52.38
N ASP A 227 23.81 -0.49 -53.20
CA ASP A 227 23.75 -0.67 -54.66
C ASP A 227 23.81 -2.15 -55.06
N ASP A 228 23.67 -2.42 -56.31
CA ASP A 228 23.74 -3.80 -56.86
C ASP A 228 25.11 -4.49 -56.61
N ARG A 229 26.10 -3.76 -56.16
CA ARG A 229 27.43 -4.26 -55.83
C ARG A 229 27.67 -4.38 -54.34
N GLY A 230 26.67 -4.04 -53.52
CA GLY A 230 26.74 -4.11 -52.08
C GLY A 230 27.42 -2.89 -51.42
N HIS A 231 27.63 -1.77 -52.13
CA HIS A 231 28.11 -0.54 -51.50
C HIS A 231 26.96 0.27 -50.94
N PRO A 232 27.14 0.85 -49.75
CA PRO A 232 26.12 1.67 -49.12
C PRO A 232 25.89 2.96 -49.92
N ILE A 233 24.63 3.20 -50.33
CA ILE A 233 24.21 4.45 -51.01
C ILE A 233 23.41 5.37 -50.08
N GLY A 234 22.99 4.89 -48.93
CA GLY A 234 22.25 5.70 -47.97
C GLY A 234 21.53 4.88 -46.90
N VAL A 235 20.63 5.56 -46.18
CA VAL A 235 19.74 4.96 -45.19
C VAL A 235 18.32 5.38 -45.50
N TYR A 236 17.38 4.46 -45.51
CA TYR A 236 15.99 4.83 -45.36
C TYR A 236 15.56 4.73 -43.90
N TYR A 237 14.71 5.65 -43.48
CA TYR A 237 14.13 5.59 -42.16
C TYR A 237 12.63 5.80 -42.20
N THR A 238 11.96 5.18 -41.23
CA THR A 238 10.53 5.31 -41.02
C THR A 238 10.24 6.04 -39.71
N VAL A 239 9.14 6.78 -39.66
CA VAL A 239 8.68 7.53 -38.47
C VAL A 239 7.22 7.23 -38.25
N VAL A 240 6.88 6.82 -37.04
CA VAL A 240 5.51 6.61 -36.59
C VAL A 240 5.29 7.42 -35.32
N ASP A 241 4.22 8.18 -35.25
CA ASP A 241 3.81 8.86 -34.04
C ASP A 241 3.26 7.83 -33.02
N ILE A 242 3.89 7.79 -31.87
CA ILE A 242 3.48 6.95 -30.74
C ILE A 242 3.12 7.80 -29.51
N THR A 243 2.85 9.09 -29.69
CA THR A 243 2.62 10.03 -28.59
C THR A 243 1.51 9.55 -27.66
N ASP A 244 0.38 9.14 -28.22
CA ASP A 244 -0.75 8.65 -27.42
C ASP A 244 -0.40 7.35 -26.69
N ARG A 245 0.30 6.41 -27.37
CA ARG A 245 0.76 5.16 -26.76
C ARG A 245 1.79 5.44 -25.66
N HIS A 246 2.70 6.37 -25.88
CA HIS A 246 3.72 6.77 -24.89
C HIS A 246 3.07 7.41 -23.66
N ARG A 247 2.15 8.34 -23.86
CA ARG A 247 1.38 8.97 -22.78
C ARG A 247 0.55 7.96 -21.99
N ALA A 248 -0.10 7.02 -22.66
CA ALA A 248 -0.85 5.95 -22.01
C ALA A 248 0.06 5.06 -21.14
N ARG A 249 1.26 4.70 -21.64
CA ARG A 249 2.25 3.97 -20.84
C ARG A 249 2.72 4.75 -19.61
N GLN A 250 2.99 6.04 -19.77
CA GLN A 250 3.40 6.91 -18.65
C GLN A 250 2.31 6.99 -17.59
N ARG A 251 1.03 7.12 -18.00
CA ARG A 251 -0.12 7.13 -17.09
C ARG A 251 -0.24 5.81 -16.31
N LEU A 252 -0.18 4.68 -17.02
CA LEU A 252 -0.22 3.37 -16.37
C LEU A 252 0.92 3.18 -15.37
N ALA A 253 2.14 3.57 -15.74
CA ALA A 253 3.30 3.51 -14.86
C ALA A 253 3.13 4.41 -13.62
N LEU A 254 2.51 5.58 -13.76
CA LEU A 254 2.22 6.48 -12.65
C LEU A 254 1.15 5.90 -11.71
N LEU A 255 0.08 5.32 -12.26
CA LEU A 255 -0.97 4.67 -11.48
C LEU A 255 -0.47 3.42 -10.75
N ASP A 256 0.39 2.63 -11.40
CA ASP A 256 1.04 1.48 -10.79
C ASP A 256 1.94 1.90 -9.62
N ARG A 257 2.78 2.92 -9.85
CA ARG A 257 3.60 3.52 -8.80
C ARG A 257 2.74 4.09 -7.66
N ALA A 258 1.62 4.73 -7.95
CA ALA A 258 0.69 5.18 -6.94
C ALA A 258 0.15 4.01 -6.10
N GLY A 259 -0.08 2.85 -6.76
CA GLY A 259 -0.47 1.61 -6.12
C GLY A 259 0.53 1.08 -5.11
N GLU A 260 1.78 1.23 -5.42
CA GLU A 260 2.86 0.74 -4.57
C GLU A 260 3.22 1.71 -3.43
N TYR A 261 3.05 3.01 -3.63
CA TYR A 261 3.61 4.02 -2.72
C TYR A 261 2.56 4.72 -1.85
N ILE A 262 1.30 4.86 -2.30
CA ILE A 262 0.26 5.56 -1.55
C ILE A 262 -0.46 4.59 -0.61
N GLY A 263 -0.51 4.93 0.69
CA GLY A 263 -1.26 4.20 1.69
C GLY A 263 -0.50 3.02 2.32
N ARG A 264 0.81 3.06 2.33
CA ARG A 264 1.65 2.07 3.03
C ARG A 264 1.54 2.12 4.54
N SER A 265 1.04 3.21 5.08
CA SER A 265 0.82 3.42 6.50
C SER A 265 -0.59 3.93 6.76
N LEU A 266 -1.07 3.75 7.99
CA LEU A 266 -2.32 4.34 8.47
C LEU A 266 -2.11 5.76 9.02
N ASP A 267 -1.05 6.44 8.61
CA ASP A 267 -0.79 7.84 8.94
C ASP A 267 -1.36 8.75 7.83
N ILE A 268 -2.32 9.59 8.20
CA ILE A 268 -3.02 10.50 7.30
C ILE A 268 -2.05 11.50 6.64
N ARG A 269 -1.11 12.06 7.42
CA ARG A 269 -0.15 13.05 6.90
C ARG A 269 0.86 12.41 5.95
N ARG A 270 1.33 11.23 6.30
CA ARG A 270 2.23 10.45 5.47
C ARG A 270 1.57 10.08 4.14
N THR A 271 0.33 9.63 4.17
CA THR A 271 -0.44 9.34 2.94
C THR A 271 -0.62 10.59 2.06
N ALA A 272 -0.87 11.75 2.68
CA ALA A 272 -0.97 13.02 1.97
C ALA A 272 0.38 13.42 1.30
N GLN A 273 1.50 13.20 1.98
CA GLN A 273 2.83 13.44 1.42
C GLN A 273 3.16 12.44 0.29
N GLU A 274 2.86 11.16 0.47
CA GLU A 274 3.04 10.11 -0.55
C GLU A 274 2.30 10.44 -1.86
N LEU A 275 1.10 11.01 -1.79
CA LEU A 275 0.37 11.51 -2.95
C LEU A 275 1.15 12.62 -3.69
N ALA A 276 1.66 13.60 -2.94
CA ALA A 276 2.43 14.69 -3.54
C ALA A 276 3.74 14.17 -4.18
N ASP A 277 4.44 13.25 -3.53
CA ASP A 277 5.70 12.66 -4.00
C ASP A 277 5.52 11.83 -5.28
N VAL A 278 4.40 11.10 -5.39
CA VAL A 278 4.07 10.32 -6.58
C VAL A 278 3.71 11.22 -7.77
N ALA A 279 2.98 12.30 -7.52
CA ALA A 279 2.50 13.18 -8.57
C ALA A 279 3.59 14.08 -9.17
N VAL A 280 4.64 14.39 -8.42
CA VAL A 280 5.80 15.19 -8.87
C VAL A 280 6.97 14.27 -9.21
N PRO A 281 7.65 14.46 -10.35
CA PRO A 281 7.41 15.41 -11.43
C PRO A 281 6.47 14.86 -12.53
N ALA A 282 5.87 13.70 -12.34
CA ALA A 282 5.22 12.95 -13.41
C ALA A 282 3.99 13.67 -13.99
N LEU A 283 3.16 14.28 -13.15
CA LEU A 283 1.95 15.00 -13.53
C LEU A 283 2.09 16.51 -13.41
N ALA A 284 2.72 17.00 -12.35
CA ALA A 284 2.82 18.39 -12.01
C ALA A 284 4.24 18.78 -11.55
N ASP A 285 4.55 20.08 -11.58
CA ASP A 285 5.81 20.62 -11.10
C ASP A 285 5.76 20.99 -9.61
N TYR A 286 4.58 21.31 -9.11
CA TYR A 286 4.31 21.55 -7.69
C TYR A 286 2.91 21.03 -7.32
N VAL A 287 2.83 20.36 -6.17
CA VAL A 287 1.59 19.78 -5.65
C VAL A 287 1.43 20.14 -4.18
N THR A 288 0.20 20.44 -3.79
CA THR A 288 -0.19 20.65 -2.40
C THR A 288 -1.39 19.79 -2.05
N VAL A 289 -1.35 19.20 -0.86
CA VAL A 289 -2.44 18.40 -0.29
C VAL A 289 -2.90 19.07 1.01
N ASP A 290 -4.13 19.57 1.00
CA ASP A 290 -4.73 20.29 2.12
C ASP A 290 -5.93 19.47 2.65
N LEU A 291 -5.87 19.04 3.90
CA LEU A 291 -6.92 18.27 4.55
C LEU A 291 -7.64 19.12 5.61
N LEU A 292 -8.93 18.82 5.81
CA LEU A 292 -9.69 19.40 6.92
C LEU A 292 -9.06 19.00 8.26
N GLU A 293 -8.95 19.93 9.19
CA GLU A 293 -8.38 19.67 10.52
C GLU A 293 -9.12 18.54 11.25
N SER A 294 -10.45 18.45 11.09
CA SER A 294 -11.25 17.36 11.65
C SER A 294 -10.81 15.98 11.12
N VAL A 295 -10.46 15.88 9.85
CA VAL A 295 -9.95 14.63 9.23
C VAL A 295 -8.65 14.18 9.88
N LEU A 296 -7.73 15.11 10.11
CA LEU A 296 -6.45 14.82 10.76
C LEU A 296 -6.59 14.36 12.22
N ARG A 297 -7.71 14.71 12.87
CA ARG A 297 -8.09 14.25 14.22
C ARG A 297 -8.98 13.01 14.21
N GLY A 298 -9.14 12.34 13.09
CA GLY A 298 -10.04 11.17 12.98
C GLY A 298 -11.54 11.50 13.00
N ALA A 299 -11.93 12.77 13.21
CA ALA A 299 -13.32 13.17 13.37
C ALA A 299 -14.08 13.24 12.03
N GLU A 300 -15.42 13.37 12.09
CA GLU A 300 -16.23 13.58 10.89
C GLU A 300 -15.86 14.92 10.22
N PRO A 301 -15.74 14.95 8.90
CA PRO A 301 -15.42 16.16 8.18
C PRO A 301 -16.49 17.23 8.37
N THR A 302 -16.07 18.43 8.80
CA THR A 302 -16.93 19.59 8.91
C THR A 302 -16.35 20.73 8.11
N THR A 303 -17.17 21.40 7.28
CA THR A 303 -16.73 22.47 6.37
C THR A 303 -16.38 23.78 7.08
N HIS A 304 -16.61 23.87 8.37
CA HIS A 304 -16.34 25.08 9.16
C HIS A 304 -14.96 25.09 9.85
N VAL A 305 -14.16 24.04 9.65
CA VAL A 305 -12.81 23.96 10.20
C VAL A 305 -11.76 24.33 9.15
N PRO A 306 -10.58 24.81 9.58
CA PRO A 306 -9.52 25.17 8.66
C PRO A 306 -8.99 23.98 7.87
N LEU A 307 -8.51 24.25 6.65
CA LEU A 307 -7.67 23.33 5.90
C LEU A 307 -6.24 23.43 6.39
N LEU A 308 -5.60 22.30 6.65
CA LEU A 308 -4.19 22.23 7.03
C LEU A 308 -3.37 21.60 5.92
N ARG A 309 -2.24 22.21 5.58
CA ARG A 309 -1.27 21.65 4.65
C ARG A 309 -0.76 20.32 5.21
N SER A 310 -1.09 19.23 4.55
CA SER A 310 -0.78 17.87 5.02
C SER A 310 0.31 17.20 4.20
N GLY A 311 0.52 17.68 2.96
CA GLY A 311 1.61 17.24 2.10
C GLY A 311 1.89 18.30 1.03
N GLN A 312 3.14 18.35 0.57
CA GLN A 312 3.55 19.16 -0.59
C GLN A 312 4.84 18.63 -1.19
N GLN A 313 4.99 18.80 -2.50
CA GLN A 313 6.20 18.42 -3.21
C GLN A 313 6.43 19.35 -4.41
N SER A 314 7.68 19.65 -4.70
CA SER A 314 8.10 20.45 -5.85
C SER A 314 9.24 19.77 -6.60
N VAL A 315 9.36 20.08 -7.89
CA VAL A 315 10.55 19.76 -8.69
C VAL A 315 11.77 20.60 -8.31
N ASN A 316 11.59 21.66 -7.50
CA ASN A 316 12.66 22.53 -7.00
C ASN A 316 13.01 22.14 -5.55
N GLU A 317 14.31 22.10 -5.23
CA GLU A 317 14.76 21.90 -3.86
C GLU A 317 14.24 23.00 -2.93
N GLY A 318 13.87 22.61 -1.70
CA GLY A 318 13.38 23.54 -0.68
C GLY A 318 11.97 24.07 -0.92
N VAL A 319 11.27 23.58 -1.95
CA VAL A 319 9.86 23.93 -2.25
C VAL A 319 9.61 25.45 -2.21
N PRO A 320 10.27 26.23 -3.06
CA PRO A 320 10.17 27.71 -3.05
C PRO A 320 8.74 28.22 -3.38
N GLU A 321 7.89 27.36 -3.93
CA GLU A 321 6.48 27.64 -4.22
C GLU A 321 5.60 27.64 -2.96
N ALA A 322 6.10 27.11 -1.86
CA ALA A 322 5.33 26.96 -0.63
C ALA A 322 5.09 28.32 0.04
N VAL A 323 3.84 28.75 0.07
CA VAL A 323 3.39 29.90 0.87
C VAL A 323 3.06 29.48 2.29
N VAL A 324 2.76 28.18 2.49
CA VAL A 324 2.42 27.60 3.78
C VAL A 324 3.25 26.33 3.94
N GLU A 325 3.89 26.17 5.08
CA GLU A 325 4.61 24.96 5.43
C GLU A 325 3.66 23.80 5.78
N VAL A 326 4.16 22.57 5.74
CA VAL A 326 3.41 21.39 6.18
C VAL A 326 3.06 21.56 7.67
N GLY A 327 1.79 21.34 7.99
CA GLY A 327 1.21 21.57 9.32
C GLY A 327 0.56 22.95 9.50
N GLY A 328 0.85 23.91 8.63
CA GLY A 328 0.27 25.25 8.68
C GLY A 328 -1.15 25.34 8.09
N VAL A 329 -1.86 26.41 8.46
CA VAL A 329 -3.22 26.66 7.95
C VAL A 329 -3.17 27.17 6.51
N ALA A 330 -3.80 26.44 5.60
CA ALA A 330 -3.96 26.81 4.22
C ALA A 330 -5.14 27.80 4.06
N ALA A 331 -4.89 29.08 4.34
CA ALA A 331 -5.90 30.12 4.23
C ALA A 331 -6.28 30.37 2.75
N TYR A 332 -7.52 30.09 2.41
CA TYR A 332 -8.13 30.37 1.11
C TYR A 332 -9.26 31.40 1.27
N ARG A 333 -9.40 32.30 0.29
CA ARG A 333 -10.55 33.22 0.28
C ARG A 333 -11.85 32.49 -0.04
N PRO A 334 -12.98 32.93 0.52
CA PRO A 334 -14.30 32.46 0.10
C PRO A 334 -14.48 32.59 -1.41
N GLY A 335 -14.96 31.51 -2.08
CA GLY A 335 -15.14 31.47 -3.51
C GLY A 335 -13.89 31.13 -4.34
N SER A 336 -12.73 30.93 -3.71
CA SER A 336 -11.53 30.42 -4.42
C SER A 336 -11.75 29.01 -4.96
N PRO A 337 -11.05 28.61 -6.04
CA PRO A 337 -11.19 27.27 -6.61
C PRO A 337 -11.03 26.13 -5.58
N PRO A 338 -10.06 26.14 -4.65
CA PRO A 338 -9.98 25.09 -3.62
C PRO A 338 -11.21 25.00 -2.72
N LEU A 339 -11.77 26.14 -2.28
CA LEU A 339 -12.97 26.11 -1.44
C LEU A 339 -14.24 25.77 -2.23
N ARG A 340 -14.32 26.14 -3.52
CA ARG A 340 -15.41 25.69 -4.40
C ARG A 340 -15.37 24.17 -4.57
N CYS A 341 -14.21 23.60 -4.87
CA CYS A 341 -14.03 22.16 -4.99
C CYS A 341 -14.36 21.42 -3.68
N LEU A 342 -13.93 21.98 -2.53
CA LEU A 342 -14.26 21.45 -1.22
C LEU A 342 -15.77 21.39 -0.97
N ALA A 343 -16.50 22.44 -1.38
CA ALA A 343 -17.94 22.58 -1.16
C ALA A 343 -18.79 21.78 -2.16
N SER A 344 -18.42 21.81 -3.45
CA SER A 344 -19.18 21.10 -4.51
C SER A 344 -18.80 19.63 -4.62
N GLY A 345 -17.56 19.28 -4.27
CA GLY A 345 -16.98 17.98 -4.54
C GLY A 345 -16.67 17.76 -6.02
N GLU A 346 -16.60 18.82 -6.82
CA GLU A 346 -16.25 18.80 -8.24
C GLU A 346 -14.85 19.36 -8.44
N SER A 347 -14.12 18.78 -9.40
CA SER A 347 -12.77 19.23 -9.74
C SER A 347 -12.79 20.55 -10.52
N TRP A 348 -11.70 21.30 -10.43
CA TRP A 348 -11.51 22.55 -11.14
C TRP A 348 -10.25 22.48 -12.01
N ARG A 349 -10.35 22.91 -13.27
CA ARG A 349 -9.22 23.00 -14.19
C ARG A 349 -9.14 24.40 -14.77
N GLU A 350 -7.96 25.01 -14.71
CA GLU A 350 -7.66 26.29 -15.32
C GLU A 350 -6.41 26.17 -16.20
N GLU A 351 -6.63 26.27 -17.52
CA GLU A 351 -5.57 26.09 -18.52
C GLU A 351 -4.54 27.20 -18.46
N ARG A 352 -5.00 28.42 -18.20
CA ARG A 352 -4.15 29.60 -18.06
C ARG A 352 -4.46 30.31 -16.76
N LEU A 353 -3.64 30.03 -15.77
CA LEU A 353 -3.71 30.65 -14.46
C LEU A 353 -3.47 32.16 -14.59
N ASP A 354 -4.45 32.97 -14.18
CA ASP A 354 -4.26 34.40 -13.98
C ASP A 354 -3.90 34.70 -12.51
N PRO A 355 -2.65 34.96 -12.20
CA PRO A 355 -2.23 35.23 -10.81
C PRO A 355 -2.85 36.55 -10.27
N LEU A 356 -3.38 37.38 -11.12
CA LEU A 356 -4.02 38.65 -10.75
C LEU A 356 -5.53 38.49 -10.46
N ALA A 357 -6.11 37.35 -10.82
CA ALA A 357 -7.52 37.07 -10.54
C ALA A 357 -7.81 37.14 -9.04
N ALA A 358 -8.95 37.71 -8.67
CA ALA A 358 -9.37 37.87 -7.28
C ALA A 358 -9.52 36.53 -6.55
N GLU A 359 -9.81 35.46 -7.30
CA GLU A 359 -10.02 34.11 -6.83
C GLU A 359 -8.77 33.49 -6.17
N TRP A 360 -7.57 33.89 -6.65
CA TRP A 360 -6.28 33.42 -6.14
C TRP A 360 -5.61 34.41 -5.18
N ALA A 361 -6.23 35.56 -4.91
CA ALA A 361 -5.70 36.52 -3.96
C ALA A 361 -5.73 35.95 -2.54
N THR A 362 -4.68 36.18 -1.77
CA THR A 362 -4.58 35.85 -0.34
C THR A 362 -4.44 37.14 0.46
N ASP A 363 -4.89 37.13 1.71
CA ASP A 363 -4.73 38.25 2.63
C ASP A 363 -3.35 38.25 3.30
N ILE A 364 -2.49 37.31 2.96
CA ILE A 364 -1.14 37.19 3.49
C ILE A 364 -0.21 38.14 2.73
N PRO A 365 0.48 39.09 3.38
CA PRO A 365 1.46 39.95 2.74
C PRO A 365 2.57 39.12 2.06
N GLY A 366 2.85 39.37 0.79
CA GLY A 366 3.78 38.55 0.00
C GLY A 366 3.23 37.20 -0.47
N GLY A 367 1.94 36.99 -0.31
CA GLY A 367 1.27 35.70 -0.53
C GLY A 367 1.28 35.15 -1.94
N ARG A 368 0.43 34.14 -2.19
CA ARG A 368 0.41 33.29 -3.41
C ARG A 368 0.56 34.03 -4.75
N ARG A 369 0.00 35.24 -4.86
CA ARG A 369 0.08 36.05 -6.07
C ARG A 369 1.53 36.37 -6.45
N ALA A 370 2.34 36.86 -5.50
CA ALA A 370 3.75 37.15 -5.75
C ALA A 370 4.52 35.86 -6.11
N THR A 371 4.30 34.81 -5.37
CA THR A 371 4.91 33.49 -5.65
C THR A 371 4.55 32.93 -7.02
N PHE A 372 3.28 33.02 -7.44
CA PHE A 372 2.87 32.56 -8.77
C PHE A 372 3.51 33.37 -9.90
N LEU A 373 3.60 34.70 -9.74
CA LEU A 373 4.25 35.59 -10.71
C LEU A 373 5.75 35.35 -10.79
N GLU A 374 6.44 35.28 -9.64
CA GLU A 374 7.88 35.08 -9.57
C GLU A 374 8.31 33.72 -10.10
N LEU A 375 7.54 32.69 -9.84
CA LEU A 375 7.85 31.33 -10.22
C LEU A 375 7.28 30.92 -11.58
N GLY A 376 6.44 31.75 -12.22
CA GLY A 376 5.90 31.48 -13.55
C GLY A 376 4.96 30.27 -13.60
N LEU A 377 4.18 30.02 -12.55
CA LEU A 377 3.13 29.01 -12.55
C LEU A 377 2.02 29.47 -13.52
N HIS A 378 1.65 28.63 -14.48
CA HIS A 378 0.77 29.07 -15.58
C HIS A 378 -0.50 28.23 -15.75
N SER A 379 -0.59 27.04 -15.18
CA SER A 379 -1.78 26.17 -15.27
C SER A 379 -1.99 25.44 -13.94
N VAL A 380 -3.25 25.17 -13.60
CA VAL A 380 -3.63 24.60 -12.31
C VAL A 380 -4.79 23.61 -12.43
N LEU A 381 -4.70 22.52 -11.64
CA LEU A 381 -5.83 21.65 -11.34
C LEU A 381 -6.10 21.68 -9.84
N VAL A 382 -7.36 21.66 -9.46
CA VAL A 382 -7.81 21.45 -8.08
C VAL A 382 -8.75 20.25 -8.05
N VAL A 383 -8.39 19.24 -7.28
CA VAL A 383 -9.14 17.97 -7.21
C VAL A 383 -9.57 17.75 -5.75
N PRO A 384 -10.86 17.51 -5.47
CA PRO A 384 -11.34 17.24 -4.13
C PRO A 384 -10.93 15.82 -3.69
N ILE A 385 -10.43 15.69 -2.48
CA ILE A 385 -10.14 14.39 -1.85
C ILE A 385 -11.46 13.86 -1.30
N ARG A 386 -12.09 12.93 -2.02
CA ARG A 386 -13.40 12.38 -1.65
C ARG A 386 -13.36 10.88 -1.45
N ALA A 387 -13.90 10.44 -0.32
CA ALA A 387 -14.14 9.03 -0.07
C ALA A 387 -15.57 8.83 0.45
N ARG A 388 -16.25 7.79 -0.05
CA ARG A 388 -17.61 7.41 0.36
C ARG A 388 -18.63 8.57 0.34
N GLY A 389 -18.50 9.46 -0.63
CA GLY A 389 -19.40 10.60 -0.80
C GLY A 389 -19.08 11.83 0.07
N VAL A 390 -18.03 11.76 0.91
CA VAL A 390 -17.62 12.85 1.81
C VAL A 390 -16.30 13.47 1.32
N THR A 391 -16.22 14.80 1.33
CA THR A 391 -14.99 15.52 0.97
C THR A 391 -14.12 15.72 2.21
N LEU A 392 -12.87 15.22 2.13
CA LEU A 392 -11.88 15.21 3.21
C LEU A 392 -10.90 16.38 3.11
N GLY A 393 -10.75 16.94 1.92
CA GLY A 393 -9.80 17.99 1.62
C GLY A 393 -9.70 18.28 0.13
N VAL A 394 -8.62 18.93 -0.29
CA VAL A 394 -8.35 19.26 -1.69
C VAL A 394 -6.88 19.07 -2.01
N THR A 395 -6.60 18.65 -3.24
CA THR A 395 -5.24 18.60 -3.81
C THR A 395 -5.14 19.60 -4.93
N THR A 396 -4.08 20.41 -4.96
CA THR A 396 -3.84 21.39 -6.02
C THR A 396 -2.53 21.06 -6.73
N PHE A 397 -2.60 20.97 -8.06
CA PHE A 397 -1.48 20.67 -8.95
C PHE A 397 -1.16 21.91 -9.78
N PHE A 398 0.13 22.22 -9.93
CA PHE A 398 0.59 23.38 -10.70
C PHE A 398 1.64 22.97 -11.73
N ARG A 399 1.59 23.61 -12.92
CA ARG A 399 2.62 23.49 -13.97
C ARG A 399 3.40 24.78 -14.16
N ARG A 400 4.71 24.61 -14.42
CA ARG A 400 5.67 25.67 -14.70
C ARG A 400 6.64 25.29 -15.84
N ARG A 401 7.34 24.14 -15.69
CA ARG A 401 8.37 23.69 -16.65
C ARG A 401 7.74 23.16 -17.93
N ARG A 402 6.67 22.39 -17.82
CA ARG A 402 5.89 21.97 -18.97
C ARG A 402 5.11 23.16 -19.47
N GLN A 403 5.34 23.55 -20.76
CA GLN A 403 4.64 24.68 -21.36
C GLN A 403 3.19 24.36 -21.74
N GLU A 404 2.86 23.06 -21.85
CA GLU A 404 1.49 22.61 -22.10
C GLU A 404 0.64 22.80 -20.84
N PRO A 405 -0.53 23.44 -20.94
CA PRO A 405 -1.47 23.50 -19.84
C PRO A 405 -2.02 22.11 -19.52
N PHE A 406 -2.64 21.96 -18.36
CA PHE A 406 -3.37 20.75 -18.04
C PHE A 406 -4.57 20.56 -18.99
N ASP A 407 -4.69 19.37 -19.56
CA ASP A 407 -5.80 18.97 -20.41
C ASP A 407 -6.85 18.13 -19.63
N ALA A 408 -7.88 17.63 -20.36
CA ALA A 408 -8.92 16.81 -19.74
C ALA A 408 -8.40 15.44 -19.30
N GLU A 409 -7.39 14.89 -19.98
CA GLU A 409 -6.80 13.60 -19.64
C GLU A 409 -5.89 13.71 -18.42
N ASP A 410 -5.19 14.84 -18.25
CA ASP A 410 -4.45 15.14 -17.02
C ASP A 410 -5.39 15.26 -15.83
N LEU A 411 -6.58 15.87 -16.02
CA LEU A 411 -7.58 15.95 -14.97
C LEU A 411 -8.06 14.56 -14.53
N ASN A 412 -8.41 13.70 -15.48
CA ASN A 412 -8.82 12.32 -15.19
C ASN A 412 -7.73 11.57 -14.41
N LEU A 413 -6.47 11.71 -14.83
CA LEU A 413 -5.34 11.09 -14.14
C LEU A 413 -5.14 11.63 -12.72
N ALA A 414 -5.32 12.95 -12.53
CA ALA A 414 -5.27 13.57 -11.21
C ALA A 414 -6.40 13.05 -10.31
N GLU A 415 -7.62 12.90 -10.85
CA GLU A 415 -8.77 12.36 -10.13
C GLU A 415 -8.55 10.91 -9.71
N ASP A 416 -7.98 10.07 -10.59
CA ASP A 416 -7.64 8.68 -10.27
C ASP A 416 -6.61 8.59 -9.14
N LEU A 417 -5.54 9.40 -9.19
CA LEU A 417 -4.51 9.46 -8.14
C LEU A 417 -5.09 9.92 -6.80
N VAL A 418 -5.86 11.00 -6.82
CA VAL A 418 -6.47 11.58 -5.63
C VAL A 418 -7.54 10.67 -5.04
N SER A 419 -8.34 10.00 -5.88
CA SER A 419 -9.34 9.02 -5.44
C SER A 419 -8.70 7.86 -4.68
N ARG A 420 -7.56 7.37 -5.16
CA ARG A 420 -6.80 6.33 -4.47
C ARG A 420 -6.29 6.80 -3.10
N ALA A 421 -5.66 7.98 -3.05
CA ALA A 421 -5.21 8.58 -1.79
C ALA A 421 -6.38 8.85 -0.84
N ALA A 422 -7.54 9.26 -1.37
CA ALA A 422 -8.73 9.53 -0.57
C ALA A 422 -9.22 8.29 0.20
N VAL A 423 -9.21 7.12 -0.45
CA VAL A 423 -9.56 5.85 0.22
C VAL A 423 -8.58 5.56 1.36
N CYS A 424 -7.29 5.73 1.13
CA CYS A 424 -6.27 5.50 2.15
C CYS A 424 -6.38 6.49 3.32
N VAL A 425 -6.63 7.78 3.03
CA VAL A 425 -6.87 8.82 4.04
C VAL A 425 -8.13 8.52 4.86
N ASP A 426 -9.23 8.09 4.23
CA ASP A 426 -10.46 7.75 4.95
C ASP A 426 -10.28 6.51 5.83
N ASN A 427 -9.57 5.50 5.35
CA ASN A 427 -9.24 4.32 6.15
C ASN A 427 -8.38 4.71 7.36
N ALA A 428 -7.33 5.52 7.16
CA ALA A 428 -6.48 6.02 8.24
C ALA A 428 -7.27 6.88 9.25
N ARG A 429 -8.18 7.75 8.78
CA ARG A 429 -9.08 8.55 9.61
C ARG A 429 -9.97 7.68 10.51
N ARG A 430 -10.59 6.66 9.91
CA ARG A 430 -11.47 5.75 10.65
C ARG A 430 -10.69 4.97 11.70
N TYR A 431 -9.52 4.48 11.32
CA TYR A 431 -8.61 3.82 12.24
C TYR A 431 -8.23 4.72 13.43
N THR A 432 -7.86 5.99 13.17
CA THR A 432 -7.54 6.96 14.23
C THR A 432 -8.73 7.18 15.17
N ARG A 433 -9.95 7.30 14.60
CA ARG A 433 -11.18 7.47 15.38
C ARG A 433 -11.49 6.27 16.26
N GLU A 434 -11.40 5.06 15.69
CA GLU A 434 -11.63 3.81 16.42
C GLU A 434 -10.61 3.67 17.56
N ARG A 435 -9.34 3.98 17.30
CA ARG A 435 -8.28 3.97 18.30
C ARG A 435 -8.52 5.00 19.41
N GLU A 436 -8.90 6.24 19.08
CA GLU A 436 -9.20 7.25 20.08
C GLU A 436 -10.41 6.88 20.94
N ALA A 437 -11.48 6.37 20.32
CA ALA A 437 -12.66 5.92 21.05
C ALA A 437 -12.30 4.78 22.03
N ALA A 438 -11.47 3.88 21.57
CA ALA A 438 -10.94 2.76 22.32
C ALA A 438 -10.13 3.23 23.54
N LEU A 439 -9.17 4.14 23.36
CA LEU A 439 -8.37 4.71 24.44
C LEU A 439 -9.21 5.48 25.46
N VAL A 440 -10.26 6.19 25.01
CA VAL A 440 -11.19 6.88 25.90
C VAL A 440 -11.96 5.88 26.75
N LEU A 441 -12.44 4.77 26.14
CA LEU A 441 -13.12 3.70 26.85
C LEU A 441 -12.22 3.09 27.92
N GLN A 442 -11.01 2.68 27.56
CA GLN A 442 -10.05 2.10 28.51
C GLN A 442 -9.74 3.04 29.67
N ARG A 443 -9.45 4.32 29.38
CA ARG A 443 -9.23 5.33 30.44
C ARG A 443 -10.45 5.50 31.36
N SER A 444 -11.66 5.34 30.86
CA SER A 444 -12.89 5.41 31.67
C SER A 444 -13.06 4.20 32.58
N LEU A 445 -12.51 3.05 32.18
CA LEU A 445 -12.56 1.80 32.95
C LEU A 445 -11.47 1.72 34.03
N LEU A 446 -10.35 2.43 33.89
CA LEU A 446 -9.29 2.51 34.87
C LEU A 446 -9.61 3.61 35.95
N PRO A 447 -9.07 3.49 37.17
CA PRO A 447 -9.29 4.53 38.21
C PRO A 447 -8.63 5.85 37.80
N HIS A 448 -9.43 6.89 37.67
CA HIS A 448 -8.91 8.25 37.38
C HIS A 448 -8.02 8.79 38.52
N ARG A 449 -8.30 8.44 39.75
CA ARG A 449 -7.50 8.74 40.96
C ARG A 449 -7.66 7.57 41.94
N LEU A 450 -6.56 7.13 42.48
CA LEU A 450 -6.59 6.23 43.61
C LEU A 450 -7.04 7.03 44.84
N PRO A 451 -7.96 6.49 45.67
CA PRO A 451 -8.40 7.16 46.87
C PRO A 451 -7.22 7.35 47.86
N GLU A 452 -7.15 8.49 48.50
CA GLU A 452 -6.21 8.69 49.60
C GLU A 452 -6.58 7.77 50.76
N GLN A 453 -5.57 7.10 51.33
CA GLN A 453 -5.75 6.12 52.40
C GLN A 453 -4.73 6.39 53.51
N ASP A 454 -5.19 6.21 54.74
CA ASP A 454 -4.27 6.35 55.89
C ASP A 454 -3.36 5.13 56.03
N ALA A 455 -3.84 3.96 55.59
CA ALA A 455 -3.11 2.68 55.62
C ALA A 455 -1.90 2.62 54.70
N VAL A 456 -1.96 3.29 53.56
CA VAL A 456 -0.91 3.21 52.51
C VAL A 456 -0.78 4.55 51.77
N GLU A 457 0.46 4.88 51.37
CA GLU A 457 0.72 5.85 50.30
C GLU A 457 0.79 5.09 48.99
N VAL A 458 -0.08 5.40 48.02
CA VAL A 458 -0.23 4.61 46.79
C VAL A 458 0.01 5.46 45.57
N THR A 459 0.62 4.84 44.54
CA THR A 459 0.75 5.39 43.18
C THR A 459 0.64 4.26 42.15
N ALA A 460 0.20 4.62 40.95
CA ALA A 460 0.17 3.69 39.85
C ALA A 460 0.71 4.33 38.55
N CYS A 461 1.42 3.55 37.78
CA CYS A 461 1.85 3.90 36.42
C CYS A 461 1.21 2.90 35.44
N TYR A 462 0.65 3.43 34.36
CA TYR A 462 0.06 2.64 33.29
C TYR A 462 0.60 3.12 31.95
N ARG A 463 1.06 2.19 31.11
CA ARG A 463 1.53 2.45 29.74
C ARG A 463 0.84 1.48 28.79
N PRO A 464 -0.06 1.94 27.91
CA PRO A 464 -0.76 1.08 26.98
C PRO A 464 0.19 0.53 25.91
N ALA A 465 -0.13 -0.66 25.39
CA ALA A 465 0.54 -1.26 24.24
C ALA A 465 0.47 -0.35 23.00
N ASP A 466 1.51 -0.37 22.17
CA ASP A 466 1.54 0.38 20.89
C ASP A 466 0.93 -0.44 19.73
N GLU A 467 0.26 -1.55 20.00
CA GLU A 467 -0.40 -2.35 18.99
C GLU A 467 -1.59 -1.62 18.35
N LEU A 468 -1.96 -2.10 17.16
CA LEU A 468 -2.94 -1.49 16.24
C LEU A 468 -4.26 -1.02 16.90
N THR A 469 -4.65 -1.58 18.02
CA THR A 469 -5.88 -1.22 18.73
C THR A 469 -5.68 -0.39 20.01
N GLY A 470 -4.47 -0.41 20.60
CA GLY A 470 -4.11 0.38 21.78
C GLY A 470 -4.96 0.13 23.05
N LEU A 471 -5.81 -0.89 23.02
CA LEU A 471 -6.68 -1.34 24.10
C LEU A 471 -6.13 -2.63 24.65
N GLY A 472 -5.61 -2.59 25.87
CA GLY A 472 -5.22 -3.79 26.57
C GLY A 472 -6.23 -4.22 27.64
N GLY A 473 -5.93 -5.37 28.21
CA GLY A 473 -6.70 -6.00 29.27
C GLY A 473 -6.17 -5.73 30.68
N ASP A 474 -5.07 -4.99 30.82
CA ASP A 474 -4.42 -4.74 32.11
C ASP A 474 -5.16 -3.73 32.95
N TRP A 475 -5.25 -3.98 34.23
CA TRP A 475 -5.91 -3.11 35.16
C TRP A 475 -5.32 -3.16 36.56
N TYR A 476 -5.63 -2.16 37.36
CA TYR A 476 -5.27 -2.09 38.77
C TYR A 476 -6.40 -1.42 39.55
N ASP A 477 -6.45 -1.67 40.87
CA ASP A 477 -7.38 -1.01 41.76
C ASP A 477 -6.85 -0.91 43.20
N LEU A 478 -7.38 0.06 43.92
CA LEU A 478 -7.24 0.19 45.35
C LEU A 478 -8.64 0.28 45.96
N ILE A 479 -8.96 -0.67 46.83
CA ILE A 479 -10.30 -0.83 47.41
C ILE A 479 -10.20 -0.73 48.91
N GLN A 480 -10.99 0.16 49.48
CA GLN A 480 -11.12 0.27 50.92
C GLN A 480 -11.99 -0.89 51.44
N LEU A 481 -11.50 -1.62 52.42
CA LEU A 481 -12.19 -2.72 53.07
C LEU A 481 -12.77 -2.26 54.40
N SER A 482 -13.38 -3.18 55.19
CA SER A 482 -13.87 -2.90 56.52
C SER A 482 -12.73 -2.53 57.45
N GLY A 483 -13.00 -1.64 58.41
CA GLY A 483 -11.97 -1.06 59.27
C GLY A 483 -11.02 -0.16 58.52
N ALA A 484 -9.72 -0.27 58.79
CA ALA A 484 -8.67 0.50 58.13
C ALA A 484 -7.97 -0.34 57.00
N ARG A 485 -8.41 -1.56 56.75
CA ARG A 485 -7.80 -2.46 55.75
C ARG A 485 -8.01 -1.95 54.34
N VAL A 486 -7.07 -2.30 53.49
CA VAL A 486 -7.12 -1.97 52.06
C VAL A 486 -6.78 -3.20 51.18
N ALA A 487 -7.48 -3.33 50.09
CA ALA A 487 -7.10 -4.28 49.06
C ALA A 487 -6.39 -3.60 47.90
N LEU A 488 -5.25 -4.14 47.48
CA LEU A 488 -4.50 -3.78 46.29
C LEU A 488 -4.70 -4.91 45.27
N VAL A 489 -5.05 -4.53 44.04
CA VAL A 489 -5.35 -5.48 42.98
C VAL A 489 -4.64 -5.07 41.71
N VAL A 490 -4.02 -6.04 41.06
CA VAL A 490 -3.56 -5.92 39.66
C VAL A 490 -4.03 -7.16 38.93
N GLY A 491 -4.47 -7.00 37.74
CA GLY A 491 -4.93 -8.08 36.90
C GLY A 491 -4.73 -7.81 35.43
N GLU A 492 -4.80 -8.85 34.64
CA GLU A 492 -4.65 -8.86 33.20
C GLU A 492 -5.75 -9.72 32.55
N VAL A 493 -6.25 -9.32 31.42
CA VAL A 493 -7.16 -10.11 30.58
C VAL A 493 -6.41 -10.46 29.30
N PRO A 494 -6.38 -11.73 28.89
CA PRO A 494 -5.72 -12.14 27.66
C PRO A 494 -6.28 -11.43 26.44
N GLY A 495 -5.38 -11.07 25.48
CA GLY A 495 -5.77 -10.42 24.23
C GLY A 495 -5.86 -8.90 24.35
N HIS A 496 -6.36 -8.29 23.29
CA HIS A 496 -6.43 -6.84 23.15
C HIS A 496 -7.73 -6.42 22.43
N GLY A 497 -8.06 -5.15 22.51
CA GLY A 497 -9.24 -4.62 21.85
C GLY A 497 -10.41 -4.37 22.80
N ILE A 498 -11.57 -4.08 22.20
CA ILE A 498 -12.80 -3.72 22.94
C ILE A 498 -13.29 -4.86 23.82
N GLY A 499 -13.15 -6.10 23.37
CA GLY A 499 -13.55 -7.31 24.13
C GLY A 499 -12.75 -7.47 25.41
N ALA A 500 -11.40 -7.38 25.33
CA ALA A 500 -10.52 -7.45 26.49
C ALA A 500 -10.81 -6.31 27.50
N ALA A 501 -10.99 -5.08 27.01
CA ALA A 501 -11.37 -3.95 27.86
C ALA A 501 -12.73 -4.11 28.53
N ALA A 502 -13.74 -4.66 27.83
CA ALA A 502 -15.05 -4.94 28.41
C ALA A 502 -14.96 -6.01 29.48
N SER A 503 -14.19 -7.08 29.24
CA SER A 503 -13.93 -8.16 30.21
C SER A 503 -13.17 -7.65 31.42
N MET A 504 -12.16 -6.81 31.22
CA MET A 504 -11.44 -6.10 32.29
C MET A 504 -12.40 -5.27 33.16
N GLY A 505 -13.30 -4.50 32.56
CA GLY A 505 -14.30 -3.72 33.30
C GLY A 505 -15.25 -4.58 34.11
N ARG A 506 -15.67 -5.74 33.58
CA ARG A 506 -16.50 -6.73 34.31
C ARG A 506 -15.76 -7.31 35.51
N LEU A 507 -14.51 -7.78 35.30
CA LEU A 507 -13.68 -8.33 36.37
C LEU A 507 -13.40 -7.34 37.48
N ARG A 508 -12.99 -6.10 37.14
CA ARG A 508 -12.76 -5.06 38.13
C ARG A 508 -14.00 -4.75 38.95
N THR A 509 -15.18 -4.68 38.32
CA THR A 509 -16.44 -4.46 39.03
C THR A 509 -16.78 -5.64 39.94
N ALA A 510 -16.54 -6.89 39.49
CA ALA A 510 -16.76 -8.07 40.29
C ALA A 510 -15.85 -8.11 41.53
N VAL A 511 -14.54 -7.81 41.36
CA VAL A 511 -13.59 -7.71 42.47
C VAL A 511 -14.03 -6.70 43.52
N ARG A 512 -14.45 -5.51 43.10
CA ARG A 512 -14.97 -4.46 44.04
C ARG A 512 -16.21 -4.92 44.80
N THR A 513 -17.07 -5.68 44.13
CA THR A 513 -18.30 -6.21 44.74
C THR A 513 -17.96 -7.30 45.78
N LEU A 514 -17.02 -8.22 45.42
CA LEU A 514 -16.59 -9.29 46.32
C LEU A 514 -15.75 -8.74 47.50
N ALA A 515 -14.93 -7.75 47.26
CA ALA A 515 -14.17 -7.03 48.33
C ALA A 515 -15.08 -6.48 49.41
N ALA A 516 -16.27 -5.98 49.05
CA ALA A 516 -17.27 -5.49 50.03
C ALA A 516 -17.85 -6.58 50.93
N LEU A 517 -17.64 -7.85 50.59
CA LEU A 517 -18.04 -9.00 51.42
C LEU A 517 -16.98 -9.37 52.47
N ASP A 518 -15.84 -8.73 52.41
CA ASP A 518 -14.71 -8.90 53.37
C ASP A 518 -14.15 -10.33 53.42
N LEU A 519 -14.21 -11.01 52.29
CA LEU A 519 -13.74 -12.38 52.13
C LEU A 519 -12.21 -12.44 52.07
N PRO A 520 -11.57 -13.56 52.50
CA PRO A 520 -10.14 -13.74 52.35
C PRO A 520 -9.72 -13.82 50.88
N PRO A 521 -8.47 -13.46 50.54
CA PRO A 521 -7.99 -13.39 49.15
C PRO A 521 -8.27 -14.61 48.27
N GLU A 522 -8.05 -15.82 48.80
CA GLU A 522 -8.29 -17.10 48.12
C GLU A 522 -9.77 -17.31 47.78
N GLU A 523 -10.69 -16.89 48.66
CA GLU A 523 -12.14 -17.01 48.41
C GLU A 523 -12.60 -15.97 47.37
N VAL A 524 -12.04 -14.74 47.40
CA VAL A 524 -12.31 -13.73 46.35
C VAL A 524 -11.94 -14.27 44.99
N LEU A 525 -10.72 -14.87 44.84
CA LEU A 525 -10.27 -15.45 43.58
C LEU A 525 -11.13 -16.65 43.19
N GLY A 526 -11.55 -17.50 44.14
CA GLY A 526 -12.45 -18.62 43.86
C GLY A 526 -13.80 -18.18 43.31
N HIS A 527 -14.40 -17.11 43.85
CA HIS A 527 -15.63 -16.54 43.33
C HIS A 527 -15.47 -15.89 41.96
N LEU A 528 -14.32 -15.27 41.71
CA LEU A 528 -13.98 -14.73 40.38
C LEU A 528 -13.81 -15.84 39.34
N ASP A 529 -13.13 -16.93 39.68
CA ASP A 529 -12.96 -18.10 38.84
C ASP A 529 -14.30 -18.67 38.41
N ASP A 530 -15.20 -18.89 39.38
CA ASP A 530 -16.57 -19.34 39.13
C ASP A 530 -17.36 -18.39 38.23
N LEU A 531 -17.18 -17.08 38.40
CA LEU A 531 -17.84 -16.07 37.57
C LEU A 531 -17.35 -16.15 36.11
N VAL A 532 -16.05 -16.18 35.92
CA VAL A 532 -15.43 -16.25 34.59
C VAL A 532 -15.83 -17.55 33.90
N ALA A 533 -15.75 -18.70 34.60
CA ALA A 533 -16.15 -20.00 34.06
C ALA A 533 -17.64 -20.07 33.68
N ARG A 534 -18.53 -19.37 34.39
CA ARG A 534 -19.95 -19.29 34.03
C ARG A 534 -20.17 -18.41 32.81
N THR A 535 -19.57 -17.24 32.78
CA THR A 535 -19.66 -16.29 31.65
C THR A 535 -19.16 -16.94 30.35
N ALA A 536 -18.02 -17.61 30.38
CA ALA A 536 -17.47 -18.32 29.21
C ALA A 536 -18.41 -19.40 28.67
N ARG A 537 -19.11 -20.14 29.56
CA ARG A 537 -20.09 -21.14 29.15
C ARG A 537 -21.35 -20.51 28.52
N GLU A 538 -21.78 -19.35 29.01
CA GLU A 538 -22.95 -18.61 28.46
C GLU A 538 -22.63 -18.01 27.09
N GLU A 539 -21.40 -17.57 26.89
CA GLU A 539 -20.89 -17.03 25.61
C GLU A 539 -20.57 -18.17 24.60
N GLY A 540 -20.66 -19.42 24.97
CA GLY A 540 -20.45 -20.60 24.10
C GLY A 540 -18.97 -20.87 23.78
N VAL A 541 -18.07 -20.32 24.55
CA VAL A 541 -16.63 -20.53 24.42
C VAL A 541 -16.29 -21.93 24.93
N GLY A 542 -15.91 -22.85 24.04
CA GLY A 542 -15.47 -24.21 24.39
C GLY A 542 -14.03 -24.21 24.93
N PRO A 543 -13.66 -25.20 25.76
CA PRO A 543 -12.29 -25.33 26.23
C PRO A 543 -11.34 -25.52 25.02
N GLY A 544 -10.45 -24.55 24.79
CA GLY A 544 -9.46 -24.58 23.72
C GLY A 544 -9.75 -23.74 22.48
N THR A 545 -10.81 -22.93 22.48
CA THR A 545 -11.00 -21.88 21.49
C THR A 545 -10.24 -20.62 21.94
N GLU A 546 -9.26 -20.17 21.15
CA GLU A 546 -8.60 -18.87 21.30
C GLU A 546 -9.61 -17.76 20.91
N ASP A 547 -10.64 -17.54 21.76
CA ASP A 547 -11.55 -16.43 21.58
C ASP A 547 -10.99 -15.24 22.37
N THR A 548 -10.36 -14.29 21.67
CA THR A 548 -9.68 -13.14 22.24
C THR A 548 -10.59 -12.18 23.00
N ASP A 549 -11.91 -12.39 22.96
CA ASP A 549 -12.91 -11.57 23.64
C ASP A 549 -13.38 -12.13 25.00
N SER A 550 -12.89 -13.34 25.39
CA SER A 550 -13.27 -14.00 26.65
C SER A 550 -12.39 -13.59 27.81
N ALA A 551 -12.96 -13.47 29.01
CA ALA A 551 -12.23 -13.30 30.26
C ALA A 551 -11.51 -14.58 30.73
N GLN A 552 -11.68 -15.72 30.04
CA GLN A 552 -11.04 -16.98 30.39
C GLN A 552 -9.52 -16.89 30.22
N GLY A 553 -8.78 -17.36 31.20
CA GLY A 553 -7.32 -17.25 31.21
C GLY A 553 -6.77 -15.95 31.84
N SER A 554 -7.66 -15.08 32.36
CA SER A 554 -7.23 -13.85 33.05
C SER A 554 -6.37 -14.13 34.26
N GLY A 555 -5.36 -13.27 34.44
CA GLY A 555 -4.51 -13.24 35.62
C GLY A 555 -5.01 -12.20 36.63
N CYS A 556 -4.86 -12.48 37.93
CA CYS A 556 -5.17 -11.53 38.98
C CYS A 556 -4.37 -11.82 40.26
N VAL A 557 -3.81 -10.78 40.86
CA VAL A 557 -3.26 -10.81 42.21
C VAL A 557 -4.09 -9.91 43.13
N TYR A 558 -4.55 -10.46 44.23
CA TYR A 558 -5.35 -9.76 45.26
C TYR A 558 -4.62 -9.76 46.56
N VAL A 559 -4.32 -8.56 47.11
CA VAL A 559 -3.51 -8.33 48.29
C VAL A 559 -4.31 -7.53 49.31
N VAL A 560 -4.49 -8.03 50.49
CA VAL A 560 -5.12 -7.31 51.62
C VAL A 560 -4.03 -6.89 52.61
N TYR A 561 -3.99 -5.60 52.99
CA TYR A 561 -3.09 -5.07 53.98
C TYR A 561 -3.91 -4.50 55.16
N ASP A 562 -3.54 -4.94 56.39
CA ASP A 562 -4.08 -4.43 57.63
C ASP A 562 -3.05 -3.51 58.28
N PRO A 563 -3.33 -2.20 58.44
CA PRO A 563 -2.38 -1.25 59.04
C PRO A 563 -2.35 -1.33 60.57
N VAL A 564 -3.25 -2.09 61.21
CA VAL A 564 -3.30 -2.22 62.66
C VAL A 564 -2.16 -3.07 63.17
N ASP A 565 -1.92 -4.21 62.55
CA ASP A 565 -0.89 -5.19 62.93
C ASP A 565 0.19 -5.36 61.86
N GLY A 566 0.06 -4.70 60.73
CA GLY A 566 0.99 -4.82 59.60
C GLY A 566 0.89 -6.12 58.82
N GLN A 567 -0.19 -6.88 59.00
CA GLN A 567 -0.41 -8.11 58.29
C GLN A 567 -0.77 -7.89 56.84
N CYS A 568 -0.21 -8.68 55.98
CA CYS A 568 -0.47 -8.66 54.56
C CYS A 568 -0.82 -10.07 54.09
N THR A 569 -2.03 -10.29 53.64
CA THR A 569 -2.49 -11.56 53.08
C THR A 569 -2.71 -11.42 51.59
N MET A 570 -2.22 -12.34 50.81
CA MET A 570 -2.32 -12.28 49.33
C MET A 570 -2.51 -13.64 48.68
N ALA A 571 -3.19 -13.64 47.53
CA ALA A 571 -3.36 -14.81 46.67
C ALA A 571 -3.25 -14.36 45.19
N ALA A 572 -2.86 -15.28 44.32
CA ALA A 572 -2.70 -15.05 42.89
C ALA A 572 -3.36 -16.15 42.06
N ALA A 573 -3.99 -15.73 40.98
CA ALA A 573 -4.55 -16.56 39.93
C ALA A 573 -3.79 -16.26 38.63
N GLY A 574 -2.88 -17.13 38.19
CA GLY A 574 -2.13 -16.99 36.94
C GLY A 574 -1.36 -15.67 36.76
N HIS A 575 -0.96 -15.01 37.86
CA HIS A 575 -0.41 -13.66 37.85
C HIS A 575 0.95 -13.59 38.57
N PRO A 576 1.92 -12.75 38.09
CA PRO A 576 3.22 -12.60 38.75
C PRO A 576 3.09 -12.22 40.22
N ALA A 577 3.98 -12.79 41.06
CA ALA A 577 4.07 -12.48 42.48
C ALA A 577 4.57 -11.03 42.70
N PRO A 578 4.01 -10.30 43.68
CA PRO A 578 4.47 -8.97 44.04
C PRO A 578 5.92 -8.91 44.53
N ALA A 579 6.58 -7.79 44.28
CA ALA A 579 7.86 -7.46 44.93
C ALA A 579 7.59 -6.61 46.19
N VAL A 580 8.42 -6.83 47.22
CA VAL A 580 8.42 -6.06 48.45
C VAL A 580 9.76 -5.34 48.57
N ILE A 581 9.72 -4.04 48.76
CA ILE A 581 10.88 -3.20 49.08
C ILE A 581 10.82 -2.95 50.60
N LEU A 582 11.79 -3.49 51.32
CA LEU A 582 11.91 -3.28 52.75
C LEU A 582 12.37 -1.84 53.10
N PRO A 583 12.20 -1.39 54.34
CA PRO A 583 12.63 -0.03 54.74
C PRO A 583 14.12 0.25 54.57
N ASP A 584 14.96 -0.81 54.58
CA ASP A 584 16.39 -0.71 54.31
C ASP A 584 16.76 -0.63 52.83
N GLY A 585 15.76 -0.71 51.91
CA GLY A 585 15.92 -0.67 50.49
C GLY A 585 16.11 -2.04 49.80
N THR A 586 16.16 -3.09 50.56
CA THR A 586 16.27 -4.47 50.04
C THR A 586 14.98 -4.84 49.32
N VAL A 587 15.10 -5.45 48.13
CA VAL A 587 13.97 -5.93 47.35
C VAL A 587 13.89 -7.47 47.38
N ALA A 588 12.74 -7.98 47.79
CA ALA A 588 12.42 -9.40 47.76
C ALA A 588 11.14 -9.69 46.96
N PHE A 589 11.07 -10.80 46.26
CA PHE A 589 9.82 -11.28 45.69
C PHE A 589 9.12 -12.19 46.66
N VAL A 590 7.81 -12.07 46.77
CA VAL A 590 7.03 -12.93 47.64
C VAL A 590 7.00 -14.35 47.07
N ASP A 591 7.20 -15.34 47.90
CA ASP A 591 7.01 -16.74 47.55
C ASP A 591 5.50 -17.06 47.60
N LEU A 592 4.79 -16.69 46.55
CA LEU A 592 3.36 -16.84 46.45
C LEU A 592 2.99 -18.04 45.56
N PRO A 593 2.19 -19.02 46.07
CA PRO A 593 1.71 -20.11 45.25
C PRO A 593 1.00 -19.62 44.01
N GLN A 594 1.44 -20.10 42.87
CA GLN A 594 0.85 -19.75 41.57
C GLN A 594 -0.40 -20.61 41.36
N GLY A 595 -1.57 -20.01 41.57
CA GLY A 595 -2.85 -20.61 41.22
C GLY A 595 -3.08 -20.62 39.69
N PRO A 596 -4.04 -21.43 39.20
CA PRO A 596 -4.42 -21.43 37.80
C PRO A 596 -4.97 -20.03 37.40
N SER A 597 -4.91 -19.69 36.11
CA SER A 597 -5.59 -18.51 35.58
C SER A 597 -7.12 -18.66 35.73
N LEU A 598 -7.84 -17.55 35.88
CA LEU A 598 -9.29 -17.52 36.09
C LEU A 598 -10.06 -18.20 34.94
N GLY A 599 -11.03 -19.02 35.26
CA GLY A 599 -11.90 -19.69 34.32
C GLY A 599 -11.32 -20.93 33.64
N VAL A 600 -10.06 -21.28 33.94
CA VAL A 600 -9.38 -22.44 33.35
C VAL A 600 -9.68 -23.71 34.16
N GLY A 601 -9.97 -23.52 35.45
CA GLY A 601 -10.14 -24.63 36.42
C GLY A 601 -8.80 -25.12 36.90
N GLY A 602 -8.81 -25.79 38.07
CA GLY A 602 -7.58 -26.33 38.69
C GLY A 602 -7.76 -26.54 40.19
N PRO A 603 -6.65 -26.61 40.93
CA PRO A 603 -6.67 -26.65 42.40
C PRO A 603 -7.22 -25.36 42.98
N PRO A 604 -7.75 -25.36 44.22
CA PRO A 604 -8.15 -24.15 44.91
C PRO A 604 -6.99 -23.17 45.06
N PHE A 605 -7.30 -21.89 45.10
CA PHE A 605 -6.32 -20.83 45.34
C PHE A 605 -5.80 -20.92 46.79
N GLU A 606 -4.54 -20.64 46.99
CA GLU A 606 -3.92 -20.60 48.28
C GLU A 606 -3.44 -19.18 48.60
N SER A 607 -3.58 -18.75 49.84
CA SER A 607 -3.09 -17.46 50.32
C SER A 607 -1.80 -17.61 51.11
N VAL A 608 -1.02 -16.53 51.10
CA VAL A 608 0.18 -16.36 51.94
C VAL A 608 -0.01 -15.17 52.83
N GLU A 609 0.32 -15.32 54.12
CA GLU A 609 0.36 -14.27 55.13
C GLU A 609 1.78 -13.86 55.45
N MET A 610 2.02 -12.59 55.55
CA MET A 610 3.32 -12.03 55.95
C MET A 610 3.15 -10.72 56.72
N ALA A 611 4.03 -10.45 57.65
CA ALA A 611 4.09 -9.18 58.36
C ALA A 611 4.99 -8.18 57.58
N LEU A 612 4.49 -7.00 57.34
CA LEU A 612 5.23 -5.89 56.68
C LEU A 612 5.58 -4.83 57.70
N ALA A 613 6.84 -4.46 57.78
CA ALA A 613 7.27 -3.32 58.59
C ALA A 613 6.73 -2.01 58.02
N ALA A 614 6.47 -1.02 58.87
CA ALA A 614 6.08 0.32 58.43
C ALA A 614 7.12 0.90 57.47
N GLY A 615 6.65 1.45 56.33
CA GLY A 615 7.52 2.01 55.29
C GLY A 615 7.98 0.99 54.26
N SER A 616 7.61 -0.31 54.37
CA SER A 616 7.78 -1.27 53.33
C SER A 616 6.94 -0.85 52.11
N THR A 617 7.37 -1.18 50.88
CA THR A 617 6.62 -0.84 49.68
C THR A 617 6.31 -2.12 48.89
N LEU A 618 5.04 -2.40 48.66
CA LEU A 618 4.55 -3.41 47.77
C LEU A 618 4.60 -2.88 46.34
N ALA A 619 5.06 -3.68 45.39
CA ALA A 619 5.04 -3.42 43.96
C ALA A 619 4.37 -4.58 43.23
N LEU A 620 3.14 -4.35 42.78
CA LEU A 620 2.34 -5.26 41.99
C LEU A 620 2.46 -4.83 40.52
N HIS A 621 2.69 -5.75 39.61
CA HIS A 621 2.92 -5.43 38.21
C HIS A 621 2.35 -6.51 37.30
N THR A 622 1.93 -6.13 36.10
CA THR A 622 1.59 -7.07 35.02
C THR A 622 2.85 -7.62 34.36
N ASP A 623 2.71 -8.67 33.59
CA ASP A 623 3.82 -9.37 32.93
C ASP A 623 4.48 -8.53 31.83
N GLY A 624 3.73 -7.59 31.19
CA GLY A 624 4.24 -6.63 30.19
C GLY A 624 5.40 -5.76 30.70
N LEU A 625 5.51 -5.56 32.03
CA LEU A 625 6.67 -4.88 32.63
C LEU A 625 7.96 -5.72 32.56
N LEU A 626 7.86 -7.05 32.55
CA LEU A 626 8.99 -7.99 32.53
C LEU A 626 9.36 -8.45 31.12
N ALA A 627 8.45 -8.36 30.16
CA ALA A 627 8.61 -8.83 28.80
C ALA A 627 9.64 -7.99 28.02
N HIS A 628 10.72 -8.62 27.56
CA HIS A 628 11.70 -8.02 26.65
C HIS A 628 12.13 -9.02 25.59
N GLY A 629 11.74 -8.80 24.33
CA GLY A 629 12.15 -9.59 23.17
C GLY A 629 11.50 -10.98 23.08
N GLU A 630 11.94 -11.76 22.10
CA GLU A 630 11.38 -13.10 21.79
C GLU A 630 11.75 -14.21 22.80
N GLU A 631 12.65 -13.97 23.76
CA GLU A 631 13.04 -14.94 24.78
C GLU A 631 12.53 -14.52 26.16
N TRP A 632 11.50 -15.20 26.61
CA TRP A 632 10.91 -15.09 27.94
C TRP A 632 11.81 -15.75 29.02
N ALA A 633 12.87 -15.09 29.40
CA ALA A 633 13.63 -15.46 30.58
C ALA A 633 13.01 -14.74 31.82
N VAL A 634 11.99 -15.33 32.43
CA VAL A 634 11.28 -14.80 33.62
C VAL A 634 12.25 -14.36 34.72
N ASP A 635 13.30 -15.15 34.96
CA ASP A 635 14.32 -14.82 35.98
C ASP A 635 15.10 -13.56 35.63
N ALA A 636 15.46 -13.34 34.36
CA ALA A 636 16.16 -12.15 33.93
C ALA A 636 15.26 -10.89 34.01
N GLY A 637 13.97 -11.03 33.77
CA GLY A 637 12.98 -9.97 33.96
C GLY A 637 12.86 -9.55 35.43
N ARG A 638 12.77 -10.55 36.32
CA ARG A 638 12.72 -10.33 37.78
C ARG A 638 14.01 -9.66 38.31
N ASP A 639 15.17 -10.01 37.81
CA ASP A 639 16.43 -9.39 38.20
C ASP A 639 16.53 -7.93 37.76
N ARG A 640 16.04 -7.61 36.56
CA ARG A 640 15.94 -6.21 36.09
C ARG A 640 14.96 -5.40 36.93
N LEU A 641 13.80 -5.97 37.23
CA LEU A 641 12.82 -5.32 38.11
C LEU A 641 13.39 -5.05 39.50
N ARG A 642 14.10 -6.03 40.09
CA ARG A 642 14.80 -5.87 41.38
C ARG A 642 15.76 -4.69 41.32
N GLN A 643 16.66 -4.64 40.34
CA GLN A 643 17.62 -3.56 40.15
C GLN A 643 16.96 -2.19 39.96
N ALA A 644 15.84 -2.14 39.23
CA ALA A 644 15.11 -0.89 39.06
C ALA A 644 14.43 -0.41 40.34
N LEU A 645 13.84 -1.33 41.12
CA LEU A 645 13.19 -1.06 42.40
C LEU A 645 14.17 -0.67 43.52
N GLU A 646 15.41 -1.18 43.50
CA GLU A 646 16.47 -0.81 44.45
C GLU A 646 16.94 0.63 44.30
N ARG A 647 16.71 1.28 43.15
CA ARG A 647 17.11 2.66 42.93
C ARG A 647 16.28 3.62 43.83
N PRO A 648 16.92 4.45 44.67
CA PRO A 648 16.21 5.38 45.51
C PRO A 648 15.57 6.49 44.65
N ALA A 649 14.38 6.93 45.07
CA ALA A 649 13.72 8.08 44.47
C ALA A 649 13.10 8.99 45.56
N PRO A 650 12.97 10.32 45.37
CA PRO A 650 12.48 11.23 46.36
C PRO A 650 11.03 10.99 46.79
N THR A 651 10.18 10.53 45.86
CA THR A 651 8.77 10.22 46.09
C THR A 651 8.41 8.85 45.48
N LEU A 652 7.31 8.26 45.98
CA LEU A 652 6.81 7.00 45.45
C LEU A 652 6.42 7.12 43.97
N ASP A 653 5.81 8.24 43.57
CA ASP A 653 5.42 8.54 42.18
C ASP A 653 6.64 8.61 41.26
N LEU A 654 7.71 9.30 41.65
CA LEU A 654 8.94 9.37 40.87
C LEU A 654 9.62 7.97 40.75
N ARG A 655 9.55 7.16 41.81
CA ARG A 655 10.06 5.76 41.74
C ARG A 655 9.26 4.93 40.77
N CYS A 656 7.92 4.98 40.82
CA CYS A 656 7.05 4.25 39.94
C CYS A 656 7.34 4.57 38.45
N ARG A 657 7.43 5.87 38.12
CA ARG A 657 7.78 6.33 36.76
C ARG A 657 9.17 5.87 36.35
N ALA A 658 10.17 6.01 37.19
CA ALA A 658 11.54 5.62 36.88
C ALA A 658 11.67 4.11 36.62
N VAL A 659 10.89 3.27 37.31
CA VAL A 659 10.85 1.82 37.09
C VAL A 659 10.24 1.51 35.73
N VAL A 660 9.09 2.10 35.42
CA VAL A 660 8.43 1.89 34.10
C VAL A 660 9.28 2.44 32.96
N ASP A 661 9.91 3.61 33.11
CA ASP A 661 10.78 4.19 32.08
C ASP A 661 12.07 3.37 31.86
N ALA A 662 12.56 2.68 32.90
CA ALA A 662 13.75 1.84 32.80
C ALA A 662 13.47 0.46 32.20
N LEU A 663 12.26 -0.07 32.35
CA LEU A 663 11.92 -1.45 31.98
C LEU A 663 10.99 -1.54 30.76
N ALA A 664 10.05 -0.63 30.61
CA ALA A 664 9.15 -0.65 29.48
C ALA A 664 9.74 0.11 28.28
N PRO A 665 9.74 -0.46 27.06
CA PRO A 665 10.15 0.26 25.84
C PRO A 665 9.20 1.44 25.57
N ASP A 666 9.64 2.39 24.72
CA ASP A 666 8.81 3.52 24.30
C ASP A 666 7.49 3.06 23.63
N ARG A 667 7.54 1.89 23.02
CA ARG A 667 6.41 1.19 22.37
C ARG A 667 6.34 -0.24 22.89
N PRO A 668 5.64 -0.47 23.99
CA PRO A 668 5.51 -1.81 24.54
C PRO A 668 4.59 -2.69 23.65
N HIS A 669 4.90 -3.97 23.56
CA HIS A 669 4.07 -4.94 22.83
C HIS A 669 2.82 -5.32 23.61
N ASP A 670 2.85 -5.18 24.94
CA ASP A 670 1.73 -5.44 25.83
C ASP A 670 1.54 -4.26 26.79
N ASP A 671 0.38 -4.19 27.40
CA ASP A 671 0.10 -3.20 28.42
C ASP A 671 1.06 -3.36 29.61
N VAL A 672 1.37 -2.26 30.24
CA VAL A 672 2.20 -2.23 31.45
C VAL A 672 1.45 -1.53 32.55
N ALA A 673 1.13 -2.26 33.61
CA ALA A 673 0.59 -1.71 34.84
C ALA A 673 1.58 -1.95 36.00
N LEU A 674 1.85 -0.90 36.77
CA LEU A 674 2.63 -0.98 38.02
C LEU A 674 1.90 -0.21 39.12
N LEU A 675 1.46 -0.92 40.14
CA LEU A 675 0.85 -0.36 41.35
C LEU A 675 1.85 -0.46 42.51
N MET A 676 2.20 0.66 43.12
CA MET A 676 3.11 0.70 44.27
C MET A 676 2.39 1.27 45.48
N ALA A 677 2.50 0.57 46.60
CA ALA A 677 1.88 0.95 47.87
C ALA A 677 2.91 0.90 49.00
N ARG A 678 3.19 2.05 49.62
CA ARG A 678 4.04 2.13 50.82
C ARG A 678 3.20 1.99 52.05
N THR A 679 3.49 1.01 52.87
CA THR A 679 2.74 0.68 54.09
C THR A 679 2.94 1.71 55.18
N ARG A 680 1.87 1.96 55.96
CA ARG A 680 1.86 2.75 57.20
C ARG A 680 1.26 1.87 58.29
N LEU A 681 1.79 1.94 59.49
CA LEU A 681 1.17 1.33 60.66
C LEU A 681 0.40 2.42 61.39
N LEU A 682 -0.80 2.07 61.83
CA LEU A 682 -1.58 2.93 62.69
C LEU A 682 -1.01 2.91 64.10
N GLY A 683 -0.91 4.08 64.71
CA GLY A 683 -0.44 4.20 66.10
C GLY A 683 -1.50 3.66 67.10
N PRO A 684 -1.10 3.31 68.33
CA PRO A 684 -2.04 2.84 69.35
C PRO A 684 -3.14 3.85 69.70
N ASP A 685 -2.88 5.13 69.42
CA ASP A 685 -3.82 6.23 69.55
C ASP A 685 -4.84 6.36 68.41
N GLN A 686 -4.59 5.69 67.33
CA GLN A 686 -5.45 5.67 66.13
C GLN A 686 -6.32 4.40 66.05
N VAL A 687 -6.13 3.46 66.96
CA VAL A 687 -6.83 2.18 67.00
C VAL A 687 -7.55 2.02 68.32
N ALA A 688 -8.80 1.67 68.27
CA ALA A 688 -9.58 1.35 69.48
C ALA A 688 -10.27 0.00 69.30
N ASP A 689 -10.14 -0.86 70.30
CA ASP A 689 -10.74 -2.19 70.30
C ASP A 689 -11.75 -2.32 71.46
N TRP A 690 -12.87 -2.92 71.15
CA TRP A 690 -13.95 -3.12 72.14
C TRP A 690 -14.53 -4.50 72.02
N ASP A 691 -14.60 -5.17 73.12
CA ASP A 691 -15.36 -6.40 73.24
C ASP A 691 -16.87 -6.07 73.22
N VAL A 692 -17.53 -6.41 72.11
CA VAL A 692 -18.97 -6.27 71.99
C VAL A 692 -19.67 -7.62 72.20
N PRO A 693 -20.39 -7.79 73.30
CA PRO A 693 -21.17 -9.01 73.53
C PRO A 693 -22.15 -9.28 72.37
N VAL A 694 -22.30 -10.55 71.98
CA VAL A 694 -23.23 -11.01 70.94
C VAL A 694 -24.68 -10.88 71.43
N ASP A 695 -25.09 -9.66 71.71
CA ASP A 695 -26.47 -9.31 72.12
C ASP A 695 -26.98 -8.12 71.29
N PRO A 696 -28.01 -8.38 70.41
CA PRO A 696 -28.56 -7.31 69.56
C PRO A 696 -29.04 -6.07 70.31
N ALA A 697 -29.41 -6.20 71.60
CA ALA A 697 -29.86 -5.07 72.42
C ALA A 697 -28.72 -4.13 72.80
N ARG A 698 -27.45 -4.57 72.72
CA ARG A 698 -26.26 -3.78 73.08
C ARG A 698 -25.57 -3.11 71.86
N VAL A 699 -25.99 -3.40 70.66
CA VAL A 699 -25.42 -2.80 69.46
C VAL A 699 -25.50 -1.26 69.50
N ALA A 700 -26.61 -0.72 69.99
CA ALA A 700 -26.81 0.73 70.12
C ALA A 700 -25.87 1.39 71.17
N GLU A 701 -25.45 0.65 72.18
CA GLU A 701 -24.52 1.08 73.20
C GLU A 701 -23.08 1.02 72.68
N ALA A 702 -22.73 0.00 71.97
CA ALA A 702 -21.46 -0.13 71.26
C ALA A 702 -21.26 0.98 70.21
N CYS A 703 -22.27 1.28 69.40
CA CYS A 703 -22.25 2.39 68.43
C CYS A 703 -22.10 3.75 69.14
N LYS A 704 -22.70 3.97 70.30
CA LYS A 704 -22.56 5.22 71.07
C LYS A 704 -21.16 5.36 71.67
N THR A 705 -20.57 4.27 72.11
CA THR A 705 -19.18 4.26 72.65
C THR A 705 -18.17 4.55 71.56
N ALA A 706 -18.30 3.90 70.42
CA ALA A 706 -17.49 4.14 69.23
C ALA A 706 -17.62 5.59 68.73
N SER A 707 -18.87 6.12 68.65
CA SER A 707 -19.08 7.51 68.23
C SER A 707 -18.46 8.55 69.18
N ARG A 708 -18.43 8.27 70.46
CA ARG A 708 -17.76 9.19 71.42
C ARG A 708 -16.25 9.20 71.27
N GLN A 709 -15.64 8.02 71.09
CA GLN A 709 -14.20 7.90 70.93
C GLN A 709 -13.70 8.44 69.58
N LEU A 710 -14.53 8.44 68.55
CA LEU A 710 -14.23 9.06 67.27
C LEU A 710 -14.41 10.58 67.26
N THR A 711 -15.02 11.17 68.31
CA THR A 711 -15.28 12.62 68.44
C THR A 711 -14.34 13.32 69.40
N ASP A 712 -13.73 12.58 70.29
CA ASP A 712 -12.67 13.05 71.20
C ASP A 712 -11.30 12.85 70.56
#